data_9b4926de90cc605faea55bbac321378e
#
_entry.id   9b4926de90cc605faea55bbac321378e
#
_cell.length_a   1.000
_cell.length_b   1.000
_cell.length_c   1.000
_cell.angle_alpha   90.00
_cell.angle_beta   90.00
_cell.angle_gamma   90.00
#
_symmetry.space_group_name_H-M   'P 1'
#
loop_
_entity.id
_entity.type
_entity.pdbx_description
1 polymer ?
#
loop_
_entity_poly.entity_id
_entity_poly.type
_entity_poly.pdbx_seq_one_letter_code
_entity_poly.pdbx_strand_id
1 'polypeptide(L)'
;MNISSRHLLAPLALVCASTAQAQLIDDVDFRREGDNAVLQVRFVTPVQYRRSLIAKSGDAVQIVFDVVNARDNVRLVPSERRLAGGGAMPGITVTDESPGRENVNRKLAVRLGKPVPFRVRAGRGDRTIEVVLIGLGRDIPATPSGRTAPAPSSGFQISLQQSDSPNLQLDTPIPAALQRYQVFTGQREIGGKTVYEVNLGYFETLVEAESARALLSKRFPGAAIVVLAPPPAPTPAPTPAPAAVAAPVPATGPTVAAAPEPAGSAPALPATPAEVLTRAAALLAAAKSADAQGDADGALDKLNQLLNLPANPTTREAQALAGDIRAKTGDVVRARAEYETFLQLYPSGPDADRVRAALAKLPAAAPKPAATAIVEQKAKPTVEPSSTLAGSVSEFYYGGASKIRTQAFEDSQISGLPPILGEPLYDSGVDQSLLLTNVDVNWRYRDADTDMRFVFRDAYSADLKYSDKSKNRLSALYFEHRSLSAGTQVRLGRQSPTGGGILGRYDGVQAGYTFAPKWRINGAAGLPAEKLLDSKRSFYGVWIDADALTSQISGSLYFNRQLIDGEVDRSAFGTEMRFFSGGVSANGILDYDEAIKGLNIASLQGTWQMEDNSVVNVLFDRRKTPLLMLGNALFFQDPTQPLLATRLKDLLANSTLEALRDRVRGTTSNTTQGLIGATTPVNKNWQVGADVRLTDIGTILPVPSIQFPGQGRNRNTSVGGQVIGTNLYSARDTHVIGVSWQRGTSYTLAGDTAFRYNGTLLSYNNSSQVTEMLLLEPSLKYYLQTDSVGARTSRWSPGLRVTYRALKQLSIESELSGEYSKSSGPNGTETSSRLFYYVGGRYDF
;
A
#
# COMPACT_ATOMS: atom_id res chain seq x y z
N MET A 1 37.29 25.64 -36.88
CA MET A 1 36.34 24.53 -36.90
C MET A 1 35.47 24.69 -35.67
N ASN A 2 34.36 25.45 -35.81
CA ASN A 2 33.53 25.87 -34.69
C ASN A 2 32.56 24.75 -34.31
N ILE A 3 32.86 24.03 -33.23
CA ILE A 3 31.91 23.14 -32.58
C ILE A 3 31.13 24.04 -31.62
N SER A 4 29.94 24.43 -32.01
CA SER A 4 29.07 25.26 -31.20
C SER A 4 28.61 24.49 -29.95
N SER A 5 28.72 25.16 -28.81
CA SER A 5 28.33 24.69 -27.45
C SER A 5 26.82 24.35 -27.27
N ARG A 6 26.06 24.31 -28.36
CA ARG A 6 24.63 23.91 -28.38
C ARG A 6 24.35 22.45 -28.04
N HIS A 7 25.39 21.59 -27.88
CA HIS A 7 25.19 20.16 -27.75
C HIS A 7 25.36 19.57 -26.32
N LEU A 8 25.64 20.38 -25.31
CA LEU A 8 25.95 19.86 -23.98
C LEU A 8 24.75 19.77 -22.99
N LEU A 9 23.60 20.35 -23.32
CA LEU A 9 22.39 20.30 -22.47
C LEU A 9 21.17 19.64 -23.13
N ALA A 10 21.24 19.33 -24.42
CA ALA A 10 20.13 18.73 -25.15
C ALA A 10 20.00 17.20 -25.12
N PRO A 11 21.03 16.37 -24.81
CA PRO A 11 20.92 14.95 -25.07
C PRO A 11 20.28 14.10 -23.97
N LEU A 12 19.97 14.66 -22.79
CA LEU A 12 19.27 13.86 -21.76
C LEU A 12 17.77 13.70 -22.05
N ALA A 13 17.22 14.47 -22.97
CA ALA A 13 15.80 14.48 -23.30
C ALA A 13 15.38 13.49 -24.38
N LEU A 14 16.31 12.91 -25.14
CA LEU A 14 15.94 12.15 -26.35
C LEU A 14 16.00 10.62 -26.24
N VAL A 15 16.56 10.05 -25.18
CA VAL A 15 16.72 8.58 -25.02
C VAL A 15 15.41 7.85 -24.72
N CYS A 16 14.34 8.58 -24.42
CA CYS A 16 13.00 8.00 -24.36
C CYS A 16 11.99 9.02 -24.92
N ALA A 17 11.97 9.20 -26.22
CA ALA A 17 10.94 9.98 -26.90
C ALA A 17 9.55 9.31 -26.95
N SER A 18 9.31 8.33 -26.11
CA SER A 18 7.99 8.07 -25.56
C SER A 18 7.94 8.72 -24.19
N THR A 19 7.62 9.99 -24.09
CA THR A 19 7.25 10.64 -22.83
C THR A 19 6.00 9.93 -22.30
N ALA A 20 6.22 8.82 -21.61
CA ALA A 20 5.17 8.09 -20.97
C ALA A 20 4.66 8.93 -19.79
N GLN A 21 3.59 9.67 -20.01
CA GLN A 21 2.82 10.24 -18.90
C GLN A 21 2.22 9.06 -18.15
N ALA A 22 2.79 8.70 -17.01
CA ALA A 22 2.35 7.55 -16.22
C ALA A 22 1.60 8.06 -15.00
N GLN A 23 0.40 7.54 -14.78
CA GLN A 23 -0.21 7.61 -13.47
C GLN A 23 0.68 6.86 -12.49
N LEU A 24 1.05 7.48 -11.38
CA LEU A 24 1.97 6.89 -10.41
C LEU A 24 1.33 5.77 -9.62
N ILE A 25 0.07 5.95 -9.17
CA ILE A 25 -0.66 4.93 -8.44
C ILE A 25 -1.23 3.93 -9.43
N ASP A 26 -0.77 2.69 -9.36
CA ASP A 26 -1.23 1.61 -10.22
C ASP A 26 -2.55 1.04 -9.71
N ASP A 27 -2.56 0.57 -8.47
CA ASP A 27 -3.73 -0.08 -7.89
C ASP A 27 -3.82 0.12 -6.39
N VAL A 28 -5.03 0.02 -5.86
CA VAL A 28 -5.30 0.07 -4.42
C VAL A 28 -6.24 -1.06 -4.07
N ASP A 29 -5.88 -1.87 -3.09
CA ASP A 29 -6.70 -2.99 -2.63
C ASP A 29 -6.54 -3.22 -1.12
N PHE A 30 -7.47 -3.98 -0.54
CA PHE A 30 -7.42 -4.40 0.85
C PHE A 30 -7.02 -5.86 0.98
N ARG A 31 -6.22 -6.14 2.02
CA ARG A 31 -6.08 -7.49 2.54
C ARG A 31 -6.30 -7.51 4.05
N ARG A 32 -6.70 -8.67 4.56
CA ARG A 32 -6.81 -8.90 5.99
C ARG A 32 -5.47 -9.37 6.56
N GLU A 33 -5.09 -8.84 7.73
CA GLU A 33 -3.94 -9.29 8.50
C GLU A 33 -4.34 -9.39 9.98
N GLY A 34 -4.75 -10.57 10.41
CA GLY A 34 -5.34 -10.78 11.73
C GLY A 34 -6.63 -9.96 11.91
N ASP A 35 -6.66 -9.13 12.95
CA ASP A 35 -7.78 -8.22 13.22
C ASP A 35 -7.67 -6.88 12.49
N ASN A 36 -6.64 -6.67 11.67
CA ASN A 36 -6.40 -5.42 10.95
C ASN A 36 -6.75 -5.52 9.47
N ALA A 37 -7.21 -4.39 8.91
CA ALA A 37 -7.33 -4.19 7.48
C ALA A 37 -6.05 -3.53 6.94
N VAL A 38 -5.45 -4.08 5.91
CA VAL A 38 -4.25 -3.52 5.29
C VAL A 38 -4.64 -2.97 3.92
N LEU A 39 -4.64 -1.65 3.80
CA LEU A 39 -4.74 -0.96 2.52
C LEU A 39 -3.38 -1.03 1.82
N GLN A 40 -3.34 -1.66 0.67
CA GLN A 40 -2.15 -1.75 -0.17
C GLN A 40 -2.25 -0.73 -1.29
N VAL A 41 -1.34 0.24 -1.31
CA VAL A 41 -1.19 1.19 -2.40
C VAL A 41 -0.02 0.73 -3.26
N ARG A 42 -0.32 0.31 -4.49
CA ARG A 42 0.68 -0.16 -5.45
C ARG A 42 1.02 0.93 -6.44
N PHE A 43 2.29 1.04 -6.75
CA PHE A 43 2.83 2.03 -7.70
C PHE A 43 3.34 1.37 -8.97
N VAL A 44 3.32 2.12 -10.06
CA VAL A 44 3.87 1.67 -11.36
C VAL A 44 5.40 1.53 -11.32
N THR A 45 6.06 2.32 -10.49
CA THR A 45 7.52 2.38 -10.35
C THR A 45 7.95 2.04 -8.92
N PRO A 46 9.19 1.60 -8.70
CA PRO A 46 9.72 1.42 -7.35
C PRO A 46 9.63 2.69 -6.51
N VAL A 47 9.20 2.54 -5.26
CA VAL A 47 9.05 3.64 -4.31
C VAL A 47 9.66 3.30 -2.96
N GLN A 48 10.09 4.32 -2.24
CA GLN A 48 10.54 4.19 -0.87
C GLN A 48 9.66 5.00 0.06
N TYR A 49 9.05 4.35 1.03
CA TYR A 49 8.36 5.02 2.13
C TYR A 49 9.36 5.79 2.98
N ARG A 50 9.06 7.05 3.30
CA ARG A 50 9.91 7.93 4.12
C ARG A 50 9.33 8.13 5.51
N ARG A 51 8.10 8.59 5.60
CA ARG A 51 7.39 8.88 6.85
C ARG A 51 5.90 9.14 6.61
N SER A 52 5.14 9.14 7.68
CA SER A 52 3.81 9.75 7.72
C SER A 52 3.87 11.08 8.47
N LEU A 53 3.10 12.06 8.03
CA LEU A 53 3.09 13.42 8.59
C LEU A 53 2.07 13.62 9.71
N ILE A 54 1.16 12.68 9.93
CA ILE A 54 0.09 12.78 10.92
C ILE A 54 0.10 11.59 11.86
N ALA A 55 -0.44 11.82 13.07
CA ALA A 55 -0.47 10.92 14.23
C ALA A 55 -1.05 9.52 13.99
N LYS A 56 -1.11 8.72 15.03
CA LYS A 56 -1.53 7.31 15.06
C LYS A 56 -3.00 7.06 14.71
N SER A 57 -3.83 8.13 14.62
CA SER A 57 -5.25 8.06 14.26
C SER A 57 -5.72 9.35 13.59
N GLY A 58 -6.69 9.26 12.71
CA GLY A 58 -7.29 10.40 12.02
C GLY A 58 -8.14 9.98 10.83
N ASP A 59 -8.74 10.94 10.17
CA ASP A 59 -9.51 10.78 8.93
C ASP A 59 -8.67 11.01 7.67
N ALA A 60 -7.39 11.35 7.83
CA ALA A 60 -6.45 11.51 6.73
C ALA A 60 -5.03 11.12 7.16
N VAL A 61 -4.31 10.49 6.25
CA VAL A 61 -2.90 10.10 6.40
C VAL A 61 -2.12 10.73 5.26
N GLN A 62 -1.16 11.58 5.59
CA GLN A 62 -0.20 12.09 4.61
C GLN A 62 1.09 11.30 4.71
N ILE A 63 1.52 10.74 3.59
CA ILE A 63 2.69 9.86 3.48
C ILE A 63 3.70 10.53 2.58
N VAL A 64 4.93 10.64 3.03
CA VAL A 64 6.06 11.09 2.21
C VAL A 64 6.83 9.87 1.72
N PHE A 65 7.11 9.85 0.43
CA PHE A 65 7.84 8.76 -0.22
C PHE A 65 8.73 9.31 -1.34
N ASP A 66 9.69 8.51 -1.76
CA ASP A 66 10.55 8.79 -2.89
C ASP A 66 10.28 7.78 -4.00
N VAL A 67 10.40 8.22 -5.25
CA VAL A 67 10.40 7.34 -6.41
C VAL A 67 11.85 6.92 -6.69
N VAL A 68 12.10 5.63 -6.66
CA VAL A 68 13.43 5.05 -6.87
C VAL A 68 13.65 4.83 -8.37
N ASN A 69 14.79 5.28 -8.89
CA ASN A 69 15.15 5.12 -10.31
C ASN A 69 14.16 5.68 -11.34
N ALA A 70 13.37 6.69 -10.99
CA ALA A 70 12.65 7.42 -12.01
C ALA A 70 13.64 8.14 -12.92
N ARG A 71 13.55 7.86 -14.21
CA ARG A 71 14.24 8.69 -15.20
C ARG A 71 13.66 10.09 -15.13
N ASP A 72 14.50 11.12 -15.13
CA ASP A 72 14.16 12.52 -14.89
C ASP A 72 13.05 13.13 -15.76
N ASN A 73 12.55 12.39 -16.74
CA ASN A 73 11.60 12.86 -17.74
C ASN A 73 10.20 12.22 -17.67
N VAL A 74 9.90 11.39 -16.67
CA VAL A 74 8.55 10.85 -16.51
C VAL A 74 7.67 11.93 -15.89
N ARG A 75 6.86 12.61 -16.70
CA ARG A 75 5.77 13.43 -16.17
C ARG A 75 4.75 12.51 -15.53
N LEU A 76 4.73 12.50 -14.21
CA LEU A 76 3.73 11.79 -13.45
C LEU A 76 2.46 12.64 -13.42
N VAL A 77 1.41 12.11 -13.99
CA VAL A 77 0.08 12.72 -13.92
C VAL A 77 -0.48 12.47 -12.53
N PRO A 78 -1.10 13.48 -11.88
CA PRO A 78 -1.82 13.25 -10.63
C PRO A 78 -2.74 12.05 -10.76
N SER A 79 -2.62 11.13 -9.83
CA SER A 79 -3.43 9.92 -9.82
C SER A 79 -4.15 9.78 -8.49
N GLU A 80 -5.42 9.46 -8.58
CA GLU A 80 -6.25 9.18 -7.42
C GLU A 80 -6.94 7.84 -7.60
N ARG A 81 -7.10 7.12 -6.49
CA ARG A 81 -7.85 5.86 -6.44
C ARG A 81 -8.85 5.92 -5.31
N ARG A 82 -10.05 5.44 -5.59
CA ARG A 82 -11.14 5.42 -4.63
C ARG A 82 -11.60 4.00 -4.36
N LEU A 83 -11.82 3.70 -3.10
CA LEU A 83 -12.45 2.47 -2.65
C LEU A 83 -13.75 2.85 -1.92
N ALA A 84 -14.85 2.25 -2.35
CA ALA A 84 -16.12 2.41 -1.66
C ALA A 84 -16.04 1.82 -0.26
N GLY A 85 -16.63 2.49 0.73
CA GLY A 85 -16.82 1.96 2.07
C GLY A 85 -17.94 0.92 2.11
N GLY A 86 -17.93 0.09 3.14
CA GLY A 86 -19.00 -0.89 3.40
C GLY A 86 -18.85 -1.50 4.79
N GLY A 87 -19.96 -1.69 5.50
CA GLY A 87 -19.93 -2.12 6.89
C GLY A 87 -19.17 -1.12 7.78
N ALA A 88 -18.27 -1.60 8.62
CA ALA A 88 -17.43 -0.74 9.46
C ALA A 88 -16.25 -0.11 8.66
N MET A 89 -15.96 -0.56 7.43
CA MET A 89 -14.89 -0.04 6.61
C MET A 89 -15.21 1.36 6.07
N PRO A 90 -14.37 2.38 6.30
CA PRO A 90 -14.57 3.70 5.72
C PRO A 90 -14.38 3.69 4.21
N GLY A 91 -15.05 4.58 3.48
CA GLY A 91 -14.67 4.91 2.12
C GLY A 91 -13.26 5.53 2.13
N ILE A 92 -12.43 5.16 1.17
CA ILE A 92 -11.02 5.59 1.11
C ILE A 92 -10.74 6.24 -0.22
N THR A 93 -10.06 7.37 -0.16
CA THR A 93 -9.50 8.06 -1.33
C THR A 93 -7.99 8.16 -1.17
N VAL A 94 -7.24 7.66 -2.15
CA VAL A 94 -5.78 7.73 -2.19
C VAL A 94 -5.37 8.64 -3.33
N THR A 95 -4.69 9.74 -3.02
CA THR A 95 -4.32 10.79 -3.98
C THR A 95 -2.81 11.03 -3.96
N ASP A 96 -2.17 11.07 -5.12
CA ASP A 96 -0.83 11.62 -5.26
C ASP A 96 -0.91 13.15 -5.28
N GLU A 97 -0.51 13.78 -4.19
CA GLU A 97 -0.55 15.25 -4.00
C GLU A 97 0.75 15.94 -4.40
N SER A 98 1.66 15.25 -5.08
CA SER A 98 2.95 15.83 -5.44
C SER A 98 2.85 16.63 -6.74
N PRO A 99 3.09 17.93 -6.71
CA PRO A 99 3.14 18.72 -7.93
C PRO A 99 4.41 18.41 -8.74
N GLY A 100 4.26 18.30 -10.05
CA GLY A 100 5.36 18.35 -11.00
C GLY A 100 6.22 17.09 -11.12
N ARG A 101 7.50 17.29 -11.44
CA ARG A 101 8.47 16.25 -11.85
C ARG A 101 9.33 15.69 -10.72
N GLU A 102 9.06 16.05 -9.49
CA GLU A 102 9.93 15.65 -8.39
C GLU A 102 9.76 14.18 -8.02
N ASN A 103 10.88 13.48 -7.94
CA ASN A 103 10.93 12.08 -7.55
C ASN A 103 11.20 11.89 -6.06
N VAL A 104 11.52 12.96 -5.35
CA VAL A 104 11.94 12.98 -3.95
C VAL A 104 10.92 13.74 -3.12
N ASN A 105 10.65 13.23 -1.90
CA ASN A 105 9.68 13.80 -0.98
C ASN A 105 8.27 14.00 -1.56
N ARG A 106 7.83 13.07 -2.40
CA ARG A 106 6.46 13.05 -2.91
C ARG A 106 5.48 12.83 -1.79
N LYS A 107 4.28 13.38 -1.95
CA LYS A 107 3.20 13.26 -0.98
C LYS A 107 2.09 12.36 -1.51
N LEU A 108 1.69 11.39 -0.71
CA LEU A 108 0.50 10.59 -0.91
C LEU A 108 -0.48 10.91 0.21
N ALA A 109 -1.68 11.32 -0.12
CA ALA A 109 -2.76 11.48 0.84
C ALA A 109 -3.68 10.26 0.80
N VAL A 110 -3.95 9.68 1.94
CA VAL A 110 -4.98 8.66 2.14
C VAL A 110 -6.05 9.27 3.02
N ARG A 111 -7.22 9.56 2.45
CA ARG A 111 -8.36 10.12 3.17
C ARG A 111 -9.32 9.01 3.53
N LEU A 112 -9.70 8.96 4.80
CA LEU A 112 -10.61 7.99 5.38
C LEU A 112 -11.94 8.68 5.66
N GLY A 113 -13.05 8.08 5.29
CA GLY A 113 -14.39 8.68 5.50
C GLY A 113 -14.78 8.87 6.96
N LYS A 114 -13.98 8.32 7.90
CA LYS A 114 -14.10 8.49 9.35
C LYS A 114 -12.74 8.34 10.02
N PRO A 115 -12.50 8.92 11.20
CA PRO A 115 -11.25 8.73 11.94
C PRO A 115 -11.04 7.27 12.32
N VAL A 116 -9.83 6.74 12.06
CA VAL A 116 -9.43 5.37 12.35
C VAL A 116 -7.99 5.36 12.88
N PRO A 117 -7.65 4.51 13.85
CA PRO A 117 -6.26 4.30 14.22
C PRO A 117 -5.53 3.55 13.10
N PHE A 118 -4.33 4.01 12.75
CA PHE A 118 -3.57 3.45 11.65
C PHE A 118 -2.05 3.41 11.90
N ARG A 119 -1.36 2.61 11.10
CA ARG A 119 0.10 2.59 10.97
C ARG A 119 0.46 2.54 9.50
N VAL A 120 1.53 3.22 9.10
CA VAL A 120 2.05 3.19 7.73
C VAL A 120 3.36 2.42 7.71
N ARG A 121 3.57 1.60 6.69
CA ARG A 121 4.80 0.84 6.48
C ARG A 121 5.10 0.63 5.00
N ALA A 122 6.35 0.29 4.66
CA ALA A 122 6.69 -0.23 3.35
C ALA A 122 5.92 -1.53 3.10
N GLY A 123 5.39 -1.69 1.90
CA GLY A 123 4.59 -2.85 1.53
C GLY A 123 5.44 -4.02 1.02
N ARG A 124 4.77 -4.96 0.33
CA ARG A 124 5.41 -6.11 -0.30
C ARG A 124 6.08 -5.66 -1.61
N GLY A 125 7.33 -6.06 -1.83
CA GLY A 125 8.13 -5.61 -2.96
C GLY A 125 8.58 -4.15 -2.84
N ASP A 126 9.16 -3.59 -3.90
CA ASP A 126 9.66 -2.22 -3.95
C ASP A 126 8.63 -1.20 -4.50
N ARG A 127 7.39 -1.63 -4.77
CA ARG A 127 6.34 -0.82 -5.41
C ARG A 127 5.07 -0.66 -4.60
N THR A 128 5.13 -0.91 -3.29
CA THR A 128 3.92 -0.91 -2.46
C THR A 128 4.17 -0.17 -1.14
N ILE A 129 3.21 0.67 -0.76
CA ILE A 129 3.10 1.24 0.59
C ILE A 129 1.82 0.70 1.21
N GLU A 130 1.88 0.31 2.47
CA GLU A 130 0.75 -0.25 3.21
C GLU A 130 0.31 0.69 4.34
N VAL A 131 -1.01 0.92 4.41
CA VAL A 131 -1.65 1.59 5.54
C VAL A 131 -2.46 0.55 6.30
N VAL A 132 -2.02 0.23 7.49
CA VAL A 132 -2.66 -0.76 8.38
C VAL A 132 -3.71 -0.03 9.20
N LEU A 133 -4.98 -0.32 8.97
CA LEU A 133 -6.14 0.18 9.71
C LEU A 133 -6.41 -0.78 10.85
N ILE A 134 -6.22 -0.31 12.07
CA ILE A 134 -6.26 -1.16 13.27
C ILE A 134 -7.69 -1.51 13.64
N GLY A 135 -7.96 -2.80 13.88
CA GLY A 135 -9.26 -3.31 14.34
C GLY A 135 -10.33 -3.49 13.25
N LEU A 136 -10.04 -3.13 11.98
CA LEU A 136 -11.01 -3.23 10.86
C LEU A 136 -10.86 -4.50 10.01
N GLY A 137 -10.07 -5.46 10.45
CA GLY A 137 -9.83 -6.71 9.68
C GLY A 137 -11.05 -7.63 9.59
N ARG A 138 -12.01 -7.52 10.50
CA ARG A 138 -13.22 -8.37 10.52
C ARG A 138 -14.14 -8.09 9.33
N ASP A 139 -14.10 -6.89 8.80
CA ASP A 139 -14.92 -6.47 7.64
C ASP A 139 -14.30 -6.87 6.29
N ILE A 140 -13.11 -7.42 6.30
CA ILE A 140 -12.48 -7.99 5.11
C ILE A 140 -12.58 -9.51 5.20
N PRO A 141 -13.11 -10.19 4.17
CA PRO A 141 -13.11 -11.64 4.13
C PRO A 141 -11.69 -12.15 4.40
N ALA A 142 -11.56 -13.07 5.35
CA ALA A 142 -10.29 -13.73 5.57
C ALA A 142 -9.87 -14.38 4.25
N THR A 143 -8.67 -14.07 3.77
CA THR A 143 -8.01 -14.94 2.79
C THR A 143 -8.02 -16.32 3.43
N PRO A 144 -8.57 -17.36 2.79
CA PRO A 144 -8.63 -18.67 3.41
C PRO A 144 -7.21 -19.04 3.81
N SER A 145 -6.97 -19.12 5.09
CA SER A 145 -5.81 -19.81 5.60
C SER A 145 -6.05 -21.27 5.23
N GLY A 146 -5.51 -21.68 4.10
CA GLY A 146 -5.54 -22.99 3.49
C GLY A 146 -6.77 -23.83 3.84
N ARG A 147 -7.43 -24.33 2.83
CA ARG A 147 -8.52 -25.27 2.94
C ARG A 147 -8.49 -26.01 4.28
N THR A 148 -9.42 -25.69 5.19
CA THR A 148 -10.04 -26.79 5.93
C THR A 148 -10.69 -27.58 4.80
N ALA A 149 -10.09 -28.69 4.40
CA ALA A 149 -10.73 -29.59 3.49
C ALA A 149 -12.15 -29.78 4.05
N PRO A 150 -13.22 -29.64 3.26
CA PRO A 150 -14.54 -29.97 3.75
C PRO A 150 -14.38 -31.34 4.39
N ALA A 151 -14.90 -31.52 5.63
CA ALA A 151 -14.84 -32.81 6.28
C ALA A 151 -15.29 -33.83 5.24
N PRO A 152 -14.49 -34.85 4.92
CA PRO A 152 -14.86 -35.79 3.91
C PRO A 152 -16.22 -36.35 4.32
N SER A 153 -17.12 -36.45 3.37
CA SER A 153 -18.50 -36.95 3.60
C SER A 153 -18.53 -38.40 4.10
N SER A 154 -17.39 -39.06 4.11
CA SER A 154 -17.16 -40.40 4.66
C SER A 154 -15.66 -40.53 4.98
N GLY A 155 -15.31 -41.22 6.05
CA GLY A 155 -13.93 -41.43 6.46
C GLY A 155 -13.83 -41.66 7.96
N PHE A 156 -12.61 -41.57 8.52
CA PHE A 156 -12.33 -41.84 9.90
C PHE A 156 -11.56 -40.66 10.50
N GLN A 157 -11.81 -40.37 11.79
CA GLN A 157 -11.01 -39.44 12.57
C GLN A 157 -10.67 -40.09 13.91
N ILE A 158 -9.60 -39.64 14.56
CA ILE A 158 -9.22 -40.14 15.91
C ILE A 158 -9.46 -39.01 16.91
N SER A 159 -10.36 -39.23 17.87
CA SER A 159 -10.53 -38.36 19.03
C SER A 159 -9.38 -38.60 19.98
N LEU A 160 -8.56 -37.60 20.26
CA LEU A 160 -7.36 -37.64 21.07
C LEU A 160 -7.66 -37.34 22.53
N GLN A 161 -8.54 -36.38 22.79
CA GLN A 161 -8.89 -35.89 24.11
C GLN A 161 -10.33 -35.39 24.11
N GLN A 162 -11.07 -35.59 25.17
CA GLN A 162 -12.45 -35.15 25.37
C GLN A 162 -12.55 -34.31 26.65
N SER A 163 -13.40 -33.30 26.68
CA SER A 163 -13.67 -32.47 27.85
C SER A 163 -15.06 -31.84 27.77
N ASP A 164 -15.63 -31.54 28.91
CA ASP A 164 -16.86 -30.78 29.05
C ASP A 164 -16.66 -29.25 28.87
N SER A 165 -15.39 -28.80 28.70
CA SER A 165 -15.01 -27.39 28.53
C SER A 165 -14.61 -27.07 27.08
N PRO A 166 -15.04 -25.93 26.53
CA PRO A 166 -14.69 -25.54 25.15
C PRO A 166 -13.22 -25.14 24.94
N ASN A 167 -12.44 -24.92 26.00
CA ASN A 167 -11.03 -24.53 25.96
C ASN A 167 -10.11 -25.75 26.09
N LEU A 168 -10.13 -26.63 25.09
CA LEU A 168 -9.19 -27.74 25.01
C LEU A 168 -7.89 -27.31 24.34
N GLN A 169 -6.77 -27.41 25.05
CA GLN A 169 -5.43 -27.35 24.50
C GLN A 169 -4.76 -28.72 24.57
N LEU A 170 -4.04 -29.09 23.54
CA LEU A 170 -3.32 -30.36 23.49
C LEU A 170 -1.95 -30.16 24.15
N ASP A 171 -1.80 -30.62 25.39
CA ASP A 171 -0.56 -30.49 26.18
C ASP A 171 0.54 -31.46 25.71
N THR A 172 0.17 -32.49 24.95
CA THR A 172 1.10 -33.52 24.50
C THR A 172 1.34 -33.40 22.99
N PRO A 173 2.58 -33.26 22.51
CA PRO A 173 2.86 -33.13 21.09
C PRO A 173 2.60 -34.43 20.32
N ILE A 174 2.03 -34.29 19.12
CA ILE A 174 1.75 -35.44 18.24
C ILE A 174 3.07 -36.01 17.70
N PRO A 175 3.20 -37.33 17.58
CA PRO A 175 4.37 -37.97 16.95
C PRO A 175 4.70 -37.42 15.57
N ALA A 176 5.99 -37.24 15.25
CA ALA A 176 6.43 -36.68 13.98
C ALA A 176 5.86 -37.38 12.73
N ALA A 177 5.68 -38.71 12.81
CA ALA A 177 5.08 -39.51 11.75
C ALA A 177 3.62 -39.15 11.43
N LEU A 178 2.91 -38.50 12.36
CA LEU A 178 1.50 -38.14 12.23
C LEU A 178 1.27 -36.62 12.04
N GLN A 179 2.32 -35.81 12.00
CA GLN A 179 2.23 -34.34 11.79
C GLN A 179 1.65 -33.95 10.44
N ARG A 180 1.60 -34.87 9.47
CA ARG A 180 0.94 -34.67 8.18
C ARG A 180 -0.59 -34.62 8.27
N TYR A 181 -1.19 -35.12 9.36
CA TYR A 181 -2.62 -35.07 9.59
C TYR A 181 -3.01 -33.84 10.41
N GLN A 182 -4.21 -33.35 10.16
CA GLN A 182 -4.69 -32.13 10.79
C GLN A 182 -5.21 -32.41 12.20
N VAL A 183 -4.82 -31.56 13.16
CA VAL A 183 -5.44 -31.50 14.49
C VAL A 183 -6.49 -30.42 14.49
N PHE A 184 -7.69 -30.75 14.91
CA PHE A 184 -8.80 -29.79 14.98
C PHE A 184 -9.71 -30.09 16.16
N THR A 185 -10.39 -29.06 16.66
CA THR A 185 -11.37 -29.21 17.75
C THR A 185 -12.74 -29.42 17.13
N GLY A 186 -13.49 -30.37 17.68
CA GLY A 186 -14.88 -30.67 17.35
C GLY A 186 -15.75 -30.67 18.59
N GLN A 187 -17.05 -30.67 18.39
CA GLN A 187 -18.03 -30.92 19.45
C GLN A 187 -18.97 -32.03 19.02
N ARG A 188 -19.30 -32.92 19.94
CA ARG A 188 -20.20 -34.02 19.70
C ARG A 188 -21.18 -34.17 20.85
N GLU A 189 -22.39 -34.51 20.55
CA GLU A 189 -23.40 -34.78 21.58
C GLU A 189 -23.38 -36.28 21.94
N ILE A 190 -23.09 -36.58 23.18
CA ILE A 190 -23.09 -37.95 23.71
C ILE A 190 -24.05 -37.99 24.90
N GLY A 191 -25.13 -38.76 24.77
CA GLY A 191 -26.11 -38.89 25.82
C GLY A 191 -26.80 -37.60 26.29
N GLY A 192 -27.00 -36.64 25.37
CA GLY A 192 -27.61 -35.34 25.64
C GLY A 192 -26.69 -34.31 26.29
N LYS A 193 -25.37 -34.59 26.34
CA LYS A 193 -24.34 -33.65 26.79
C LYS A 193 -23.42 -33.32 25.64
N THR A 194 -23.09 -32.03 25.47
CA THR A 194 -22.08 -31.58 24.50
C THR A 194 -20.69 -31.83 25.04
N VAL A 195 -19.93 -32.68 24.39
CA VAL A 195 -18.54 -33.00 24.69
C VAL A 195 -17.65 -32.35 23.64
N TYR A 196 -16.63 -31.62 24.08
CA TYR A 196 -15.62 -31.03 23.21
C TYR A 196 -14.48 -32.02 23.03
N GLU A 197 -14.03 -32.20 21.81
CA GLU A 197 -13.01 -33.16 21.43
C GLU A 197 -11.87 -32.48 20.66
N VAL A 198 -10.63 -32.92 20.89
CA VAL A 198 -9.51 -32.69 20.02
C VAL A 198 -9.35 -33.90 19.11
N ASN A 199 -9.47 -33.71 17.82
CA ASN A 199 -9.44 -34.76 16.81
C ASN A 199 -8.21 -34.65 15.92
N LEU A 200 -7.69 -35.79 15.48
CA LEU A 200 -6.67 -35.95 14.46
C LEU A 200 -7.28 -36.63 13.24
N GLY A 201 -7.07 -36.12 12.07
CA GLY A 201 -7.56 -36.76 10.83
C GLY A 201 -7.57 -35.74 9.69
N TYR A 202 -8.12 -36.07 8.53
CA TYR A 202 -9.00 -37.23 8.32
C TYR A 202 -8.22 -38.40 7.72
N PHE A 203 -8.69 -39.64 7.98
CA PHE A 203 -8.14 -40.86 7.41
C PHE A 203 -9.13 -41.43 6.39
N GLU A 204 -8.65 -41.87 5.23
CA GLU A 204 -9.50 -42.44 4.17
C GLU A 204 -9.92 -43.87 4.47
N THR A 205 -9.09 -44.64 5.18
CA THR A 205 -9.35 -46.04 5.51
C THR A 205 -9.27 -46.34 7.00
N LEU A 206 -10.02 -47.31 7.46
CA LEU A 206 -9.97 -47.80 8.85
C LEU A 206 -8.58 -48.31 9.21
N VAL A 207 -7.89 -49.01 8.31
CA VAL A 207 -6.52 -49.54 8.52
C VAL A 207 -5.52 -48.41 8.80
N GLU A 208 -5.65 -47.31 8.09
CA GLU A 208 -4.81 -46.12 8.28
C GLU A 208 -5.10 -45.45 9.64
N ALA A 209 -6.36 -45.30 10.01
CA ALA A 209 -6.76 -44.81 11.32
C ALA A 209 -6.30 -45.71 12.48
N GLU A 210 -6.36 -47.04 12.33
CA GLU A 210 -5.87 -47.99 13.33
C GLU A 210 -4.36 -47.92 13.48
N SER A 211 -3.63 -47.83 12.38
CA SER A 211 -2.17 -47.65 12.40
C SER A 211 -1.76 -46.35 13.11
N ALA A 212 -2.47 -45.26 12.82
CA ALA A 212 -2.24 -43.97 13.49
C ALA A 212 -2.61 -44.06 14.99
N ARG A 213 -3.71 -44.70 15.35
CA ARG A 213 -4.11 -44.93 16.76
C ARG A 213 -3.06 -45.73 17.52
N ALA A 214 -2.48 -46.77 16.91
CA ALA A 214 -1.41 -47.57 17.52
C ALA A 214 -0.18 -46.72 17.86
N LEU A 215 0.21 -45.78 17.03
CA LEU A 215 1.30 -44.84 17.29
C LEU A 215 0.96 -43.80 18.38
N LEU A 216 -0.32 -43.52 18.57
CA LEU A 216 -0.82 -42.56 19.57
C LEU A 216 -1.05 -43.18 20.93
N SER A 217 -1.26 -44.50 21.03
CA SER A 217 -1.73 -45.19 22.22
C SER A 217 -0.88 -44.95 23.48
N LYS A 218 0.45 -44.78 23.33
CA LYS A 218 1.36 -44.50 24.45
C LYS A 218 1.25 -43.07 24.99
N ARG A 219 0.84 -42.13 24.14
CA ARG A 219 0.75 -40.70 24.51
C ARG A 219 -0.67 -40.23 24.78
N PHE A 220 -1.64 -40.87 24.12
CA PHE A 220 -3.07 -40.60 24.21
C PHE A 220 -3.81 -41.93 24.48
N PRO A 221 -3.80 -42.44 25.71
CA PRO A 221 -4.41 -43.75 26.04
C PRO A 221 -5.92 -43.78 25.81
N GLY A 222 -6.60 -42.63 25.77
CA GLY A 222 -8.04 -42.51 25.49
C GLY A 222 -8.38 -42.29 23.99
N ALA A 223 -7.41 -42.37 23.07
CA ALA A 223 -7.65 -42.12 21.66
C ALA A 223 -8.62 -43.16 21.05
N ALA A 224 -9.73 -42.68 20.49
CA ALA A 224 -10.78 -43.45 19.88
C ALA A 224 -11.00 -43.09 18.41
N ILE A 225 -11.21 -44.11 17.57
CA ILE A 225 -11.55 -43.88 16.15
C ILE A 225 -13.04 -43.55 16.06
N VAL A 226 -13.37 -42.49 15.37
CA VAL A 226 -14.73 -42.04 15.10
C VAL A 226 -15.01 -42.17 13.61
N VAL A 227 -16.08 -42.87 13.25
CA VAL A 227 -16.53 -43.03 11.86
C VAL A 227 -17.39 -41.83 11.49
N LEU A 228 -17.10 -41.20 10.38
CA LEU A 228 -17.91 -40.11 9.83
C LEU A 228 -19.01 -40.70 8.95
N ALA A 229 -20.27 -40.57 9.37
CA ALA A 229 -21.42 -41.00 8.58
C ALA A 229 -21.69 -40.06 7.41
N PRO A 230 -22.11 -40.58 6.24
CA PRO A 230 -22.53 -39.70 5.14
C PRO A 230 -23.80 -38.93 5.55
N PRO A 231 -23.96 -37.67 5.08
CA PRO A 231 -25.16 -36.88 5.33
C PRO A 231 -26.40 -37.55 4.73
N PRO A 232 -27.60 -37.47 5.36
CA PRO A 232 -28.84 -38.00 4.79
C PRO A 232 -29.15 -37.33 3.46
N ALA A 233 -29.62 -38.11 2.50
CA ALA A 233 -29.97 -37.64 1.14
C ALA A 233 -31.06 -36.54 1.19
N PRO A 234 -30.99 -35.50 0.37
CA PRO A 234 -31.97 -34.44 0.37
C PRO A 234 -33.32 -34.89 -0.14
N THR A 235 -34.36 -34.65 0.66
CA THR A 235 -35.76 -34.84 0.28
C THR A 235 -36.14 -33.84 -0.83
N PRO A 236 -36.85 -34.21 -1.89
CA PRO A 236 -37.18 -33.29 -2.96
C PRO A 236 -38.17 -32.22 -2.49
N ALA A 237 -37.90 -30.97 -2.86
CA ALA A 237 -38.68 -29.81 -2.50
C ALA A 237 -40.03 -29.75 -3.29
N PRO A 238 -41.12 -29.26 -2.66
CA PRO A 238 -42.40 -29.07 -3.34
C PRO A 238 -42.35 -27.82 -4.25
N THR A 239 -43.02 -27.92 -5.39
CA THR A 239 -43.17 -26.91 -6.43
C THR A 239 -43.94 -25.69 -5.92
N PRO A 240 -43.52 -24.43 -6.17
CA PRO A 240 -44.23 -23.25 -5.70
C PRO A 240 -45.42 -22.90 -6.59
N ALA A 241 -46.53 -22.53 -5.95
CA ALA A 241 -47.73 -21.97 -6.57
C ALA A 241 -47.58 -20.47 -6.86
N PRO A 242 -48.27 -19.89 -7.83
CA PRO A 242 -48.05 -18.54 -8.32
C PRO A 242 -48.54 -17.45 -7.36
N ALA A 243 -47.78 -16.38 -7.24
CA ALA A 243 -48.02 -15.23 -6.38
C ALA A 243 -49.08 -14.28 -6.91
N ALA A 244 -50.00 -13.85 -6.06
CA ALA A 244 -51.01 -12.83 -6.32
C ALA A 244 -50.44 -11.42 -6.19
N VAL A 245 -50.85 -10.54 -7.06
CA VAL A 245 -50.51 -9.13 -7.18
C VAL A 245 -51.24 -8.34 -6.10
N ALA A 246 -50.55 -7.56 -5.26
CA ALA A 246 -51.15 -6.60 -4.32
C ALA A 246 -50.95 -5.15 -4.79
N ALA A 247 -52.03 -4.38 -4.68
CA ALA A 247 -52.17 -2.97 -5.08
C ALA A 247 -51.57 -1.98 -4.08
N PRO A 248 -51.30 -0.72 -4.47
CA PRO A 248 -50.53 0.23 -3.70
C PRO A 248 -51.35 1.03 -2.67
N VAL A 249 -50.73 1.36 -1.55
CA VAL A 249 -51.26 2.20 -0.49
C VAL A 249 -50.55 3.58 -0.49
N PRO A 250 -51.27 4.71 -0.26
CA PRO A 250 -50.77 6.05 -0.51
C PRO A 250 -49.91 6.61 0.63
N ALA A 251 -49.04 7.55 0.23
CA ALA A 251 -48.11 8.27 1.06
C ALA A 251 -48.79 9.31 1.98
N THR A 252 -48.38 9.37 3.23
CA THR A 252 -48.60 10.50 4.11
C THR A 252 -47.29 11.20 4.44
N GLY A 253 -47.28 12.52 4.38
CA GLY A 253 -46.16 13.42 4.43
C GLY A 253 -45.50 13.59 5.83
N PRO A 254 -44.39 14.33 5.90
CA PRO A 254 -43.49 14.31 7.05
C PRO A 254 -43.86 15.33 8.12
N THR A 255 -43.77 14.90 9.37
CA THR A 255 -43.83 15.79 10.55
C THR A 255 -42.39 16.13 10.96
N VAL A 256 -42.11 17.41 11.04
CA VAL A 256 -40.86 18.00 11.51
C VAL A 256 -40.71 17.76 13.00
N ALA A 257 -39.66 17.11 13.44
CA ALA A 257 -39.25 17.04 14.84
C ALA A 257 -37.96 17.82 15.04
N ALA A 258 -37.93 18.61 16.10
CA ALA A 258 -36.89 19.54 16.50
C ALA A 258 -35.56 18.84 16.81
N ALA A 259 -34.45 19.55 16.57
CA ALA A 259 -33.08 19.14 16.86
C ALA A 259 -32.85 19.07 18.39
N PRO A 260 -32.10 18.12 18.90
CA PRO A 260 -31.55 18.16 20.24
C PRO A 260 -30.22 18.94 20.28
N GLU A 261 -30.06 19.71 21.32
CA GLU A 261 -28.86 20.45 21.71
C GLU A 261 -27.64 19.52 21.95
N PRO A 262 -26.42 20.05 21.84
CA PRO A 262 -25.21 19.22 21.92
C PRO A 262 -24.93 18.76 23.36
N ALA A 263 -24.81 17.46 23.53
CA ALA A 263 -24.38 16.83 24.77
C ALA A 263 -22.95 17.21 25.11
N GLY A 264 -22.76 17.59 26.37
CA GLY A 264 -21.50 18.06 26.92
C GLY A 264 -20.33 17.12 26.79
N SER A 265 -19.17 17.73 26.74
CA SER A 265 -17.83 17.13 26.65
C SER A 265 -17.62 16.01 27.66
N ALA A 266 -17.16 14.84 27.23
CA ALA A 266 -16.69 13.79 28.10
C ALA A 266 -15.53 14.31 28.99
N PRO A 267 -15.52 14.04 30.30
CA PRO A 267 -14.47 14.51 31.17
C PRO A 267 -13.15 13.82 30.85
N ALA A 268 -12.07 14.59 30.80
CA ALA A 268 -10.71 14.11 30.56
C ALA A 268 -10.30 13.04 31.59
N LEU A 269 -9.59 12.01 31.15
CA LEU A 269 -9.05 10.97 32.01
C LEU A 269 -8.05 11.57 33.03
N PRO A 270 -8.07 11.14 34.31
CA PRO A 270 -7.17 11.64 35.34
C PRO A 270 -5.72 11.29 35.03
N ALA A 271 -4.82 12.26 35.17
CA ALA A 271 -3.42 12.17 34.79
C ALA A 271 -2.50 11.61 35.88
N THR A 272 -2.91 11.59 37.14
CA THR A 272 -2.09 11.14 38.28
C THR A 272 -2.81 10.06 39.12
N PRO A 273 -2.04 9.17 39.82
CA PRO A 273 -2.64 8.17 40.71
C PRO A 273 -3.55 8.75 41.81
N ALA A 274 -3.23 9.93 42.33
CA ALA A 274 -4.05 10.59 43.34
C ALA A 274 -5.41 11.08 42.77
N GLU A 275 -5.43 11.58 41.56
CA GLU A 275 -6.66 11.98 40.86
C GLU A 275 -7.55 10.77 40.54
N VAL A 276 -6.95 9.62 40.18
CA VAL A 276 -7.68 8.36 39.97
C VAL A 276 -8.40 7.95 41.26
N LEU A 277 -7.71 7.95 42.39
CA LEU A 277 -8.26 7.57 43.68
C LEU A 277 -9.42 8.49 44.11
N THR A 278 -9.22 9.80 43.99
CA THR A 278 -10.24 10.80 44.34
C THR A 278 -11.49 10.63 43.45
N ARG A 279 -11.29 10.48 42.16
CA ARG A 279 -12.38 10.29 41.21
C ARG A 279 -13.10 8.96 41.38
N ALA A 280 -12.36 7.87 41.64
CA ALA A 280 -12.97 6.55 41.91
C ALA A 280 -13.81 6.58 43.18
N ALA A 281 -13.35 7.20 44.27
CA ALA A 281 -14.13 7.37 45.50
C ALA A 281 -15.39 8.21 45.28
N ALA A 282 -15.30 9.31 44.54
CA ALA A 282 -16.45 10.15 44.20
C ALA A 282 -17.48 9.39 43.34
N LEU A 283 -17.05 8.60 42.35
CA LEU A 283 -17.95 7.79 41.52
C LEU A 283 -18.64 6.69 42.35
N LEU A 284 -17.94 6.03 43.29
CA LEU A 284 -18.52 5.03 44.15
C LEU A 284 -19.57 5.66 45.09
N ALA A 285 -19.26 6.82 45.67
CA ALA A 285 -20.21 7.53 46.52
C ALA A 285 -21.47 7.95 45.72
N ALA A 286 -21.30 8.47 44.51
CA ALA A 286 -22.38 8.84 43.62
C ALA A 286 -23.26 7.62 43.23
N ALA A 287 -22.60 6.46 42.93
CA ALA A 287 -23.33 5.23 42.63
C ALA A 287 -24.17 4.71 43.79
N LYS A 288 -23.62 4.74 45.01
CA LYS A 288 -24.35 4.38 46.24
C LYS A 288 -25.53 5.31 46.50
N SER A 289 -25.35 6.62 46.26
CA SER A 289 -26.43 7.61 46.38
C SER A 289 -27.54 7.39 45.37
N ALA A 290 -27.20 7.09 44.13
CA ALA A 290 -28.17 6.79 43.08
C ALA A 290 -28.95 5.49 43.37
N ASP A 291 -28.29 4.42 43.85
CA ASP A 291 -28.94 3.17 44.25
C ASP A 291 -29.90 3.41 45.44
N ALA A 292 -29.50 4.21 46.45
CA ALA A 292 -30.35 4.59 47.58
C ALA A 292 -31.58 5.39 47.16
N GLN A 293 -31.51 6.15 46.07
CA GLN A 293 -32.62 6.90 45.48
C GLN A 293 -33.49 6.07 44.53
N GLY A 294 -33.12 4.80 44.30
CA GLY A 294 -33.81 3.89 43.38
C GLY A 294 -33.47 4.08 41.91
N ASP A 295 -32.50 4.96 41.58
CA ASP A 295 -31.97 5.13 40.23
C ASP A 295 -30.88 4.08 39.95
N ALA A 296 -31.34 2.88 39.60
CA ALA A 296 -30.44 1.74 39.31
C ALA A 296 -29.61 1.98 38.05
N ASP A 297 -30.18 2.62 37.00
CA ASP A 297 -29.45 2.86 35.76
C ASP A 297 -28.35 3.92 35.96
N GLY A 298 -28.67 5.00 36.66
CA GLY A 298 -27.68 6.01 37.06
C GLY A 298 -26.57 5.43 37.95
N ALA A 299 -26.91 4.57 38.88
CA ALA A 299 -25.94 3.88 39.72
C ALA A 299 -25.01 2.99 38.91
N LEU A 300 -25.52 2.17 37.98
CA LEU A 300 -24.76 1.32 37.10
C LEU A 300 -23.86 2.12 36.14
N ASP A 301 -24.31 3.28 35.63
CA ASP A 301 -23.50 4.15 34.80
C ASP A 301 -22.27 4.68 35.58
N LYS A 302 -22.43 5.10 36.84
CA LYS A 302 -21.33 5.55 37.69
C LYS A 302 -20.35 4.41 38.00
N LEU A 303 -20.86 3.18 38.26
CA LEU A 303 -20.03 2.00 38.49
C LEU A 303 -19.24 1.63 37.24
N ASN A 304 -19.85 1.67 36.05
CA ASN A 304 -19.15 1.44 34.79
C ASN A 304 -18.03 2.47 34.56
N GLN A 305 -18.27 3.76 34.85
CA GLN A 305 -17.24 4.78 34.78
C GLN A 305 -16.09 4.49 35.75
N LEU A 306 -16.37 4.02 36.97
CA LEU A 306 -15.37 3.66 37.96
C LEU A 306 -14.55 2.43 37.52
N LEU A 307 -15.22 1.38 37.04
CA LEU A 307 -14.58 0.14 36.58
C LEU A 307 -13.70 0.33 35.34
N ASN A 308 -13.93 1.40 34.57
CA ASN A 308 -13.08 1.80 33.45
C ASN A 308 -11.85 2.63 33.87
N LEU A 309 -11.73 3.01 35.14
CA LEU A 309 -10.51 3.63 35.66
C LEU A 309 -9.42 2.58 35.91
N PRO A 310 -8.13 2.98 35.97
CA PRO A 310 -7.08 2.07 36.40
C PRO A 310 -7.39 1.41 37.74
N ALA A 311 -6.97 0.17 37.92
CA ALA A 311 -7.25 -0.61 39.13
C ALA A 311 -6.90 0.17 40.40
N ASN A 312 -7.86 0.29 41.30
CA ASN A 312 -7.78 1.10 42.52
C ASN A 312 -8.51 0.38 43.67
N PRO A 313 -8.34 0.79 44.96
CA PRO A 313 -8.92 0.11 46.10
C PRO A 313 -10.44 -0.02 46.08
N THR A 314 -11.15 0.90 45.36
CA THR A 314 -12.63 0.88 45.32
C THR A 314 -13.17 0.00 44.19
N THR A 315 -12.33 -0.46 43.26
CA THR A 315 -12.73 -1.33 42.12
C THR A 315 -13.41 -2.61 42.60
N ARG A 316 -12.87 -3.21 43.65
CA ARG A 316 -13.44 -4.43 44.26
C ARG A 316 -14.86 -4.24 44.75
N GLU A 317 -15.12 -3.17 45.49
CA GLU A 317 -16.45 -2.86 46.01
C GLU A 317 -17.43 -2.47 44.90
N ALA A 318 -16.95 -1.73 43.92
CA ALA A 318 -17.73 -1.34 42.73
C ALA A 318 -18.23 -2.57 41.92
N GLN A 319 -17.37 -3.56 41.72
CA GLN A 319 -17.71 -4.80 41.00
C GLN A 319 -18.78 -5.60 41.74
N ALA A 320 -18.65 -5.75 43.07
CA ALA A 320 -19.67 -6.43 43.88
C ALA A 320 -21.00 -5.68 43.87
N LEU A 321 -20.98 -4.33 44.01
CA LEU A 321 -22.16 -3.48 44.02
C LEU A 321 -22.91 -3.53 42.68
N ALA A 322 -22.21 -3.60 41.56
CA ALA A 322 -22.83 -3.76 40.23
C ALA A 322 -23.65 -5.06 40.16
N GLY A 323 -23.10 -6.16 40.70
CA GLY A 323 -23.84 -7.43 40.82
C GLY A 323 -25.08 -7.30 41.72
N ASP A 324 -24.94 -6.64 42.86
CA ASP A 324 -26.04 -6.45 43.83
C ASP A 324 -27.18 -5.61 43.21
N ILE A 325 -26.89 -4.52 42.53
CA ILE A 325 -27.90 -3.67 41.86
C ILE A 325 -28.61 -4.44 40.74
N ARG A 326 -27.88 -5.19 39.91
CA ARG A 326 -28.48 -6.02 38.84
C ARG A 326 -29.37 -7.12 39.40
N ALA A 327 -28.95 -7.75 40.52
CA ALA A 327 -29.79 -8.72 41.21
C ALA A 327 -31.09 -8.13 41.75
N LYS A 328 -31.00 -6.91 42.32
CA LYS A 328 -32.13 -6.15 42.88
C LYS A 328 -33.11 -5.70 41.79
N THR A 329 -32.62 -5.37 40.61
CA THR A 329 -33.46 -4.97 39.46
C THR A 329 -34.00 -6.15 38.64
N GLY A 330 -33.70 -7.37 39.04
CA GLY A 330 -34.21 -8.60 38.39
C GLY A 330 -33.44 -9.00 37.14
N ASP A 331 -32.30 -8.36 36.80
CA ASP A 331 -31.42 -8.76 35.73
C ASP A 331 -30.49 -9.91 36.19
N VAL A 332 -31.10 -11.06 36.40
CA VAL A 332 -30.43 -12.26 36.97
C VAL A 332 -29.24 -12.72 36.15
N VAL A 333 -29.33 -12.61 34.82
CA VAL A 333 -28.28 -13.06 33.91
C VAL A 333 -27.01 -12.22 34.05
N ARG A 334 -27.17 -10.90 34.05
CA ARG A 334 -26.03 -9.98 34.20
C ARG A 334 -25.55 -9.93 35.65
N ALA A 335 -26.43 -10.03 36.65
CA ALA A 335 -26.04 -10.15 38.06
C ALA A 335 -25.13 -11.35 38.28
N ARG A 336 -25.48 -12.51 37.73
CA ARG A 336 -24.65 -13.70 37.76
C ARG A 336 -23.28 -13.50 37.15
N ALA A 337 -23.21 -12.87 35.94
CA ALA A 337 -21.95 -12.60 35.27
C ALA A 337 -21.04 -11.65 36.07
N GLU A 338 -21.61 -10.63 36.74
CA GLU A 338 -20.84 -9.68 37.58
C GLU A 338 -20.29 -10.41 38.83
N TYR A 339 -21.08 -11.27 39.48
CA TYR A 339 -20.65 -12.04 40.64
C TYR A 339 -19.58 -13.06 40.25
N GLU A 340 -19.71 -13.75 39.13
CA GLU A 340 -18.72 -14.70 38.65
C GLU A 340 -17.41 -13.95 38.30
N THR A 341 -17.47 -12.79 37.64
CA THR A 341 -16.31 -11.94 37.38
C THR A 341 -15.65 -11.47 38.67
N PHE A 342 -16.43 -11.07 39.68
CA PHE A 342 -15.90 -10.70 40.99
C PHE A 342 -15.14 -11.87 41.63
N LEU A 343 -15.71 -13.08 41.63
CA LEU A 343 -15.09 -14.26 42.25
C LEU A 343 -13.85 -14.76 41.49
N GLN A 344 -13.77 -14.52 40.20
CA GLN A 344 -12.55 -14.75 39.41
C GLN A 344 -11.43 -13.80 39.80
N LEU A 345 -11.74 -12.51 39.98
CA LEU A 345 -10.76 -11.51 40.34
C LEU A 345 -10.38 -11.53 41.82
N TYR A 346 -11.33 -11.87 42.69
CA TYR A 346 -11.19 -11.85 44.14
C TYR A 346 -11.70 -13.16 44.77
N PRO A 347 -10.97 -14.30 44.64
CA PRO A 347 -11.48 -15.61 45.00
C PRO A 347 -11.64 -15.87 46.52
N SER A 348 -11.07 -15.01 47.38
CA SER A 348 -11.06 -15.20 48.83
C SER A 348 -11.33 -13.92 49.64
N GLY A 349 -11.84 -14.08 50.86
CA GLY A 349 -12.14 -13.01 51.79
C GLY A 349 -13.63 -12.78 52.04
N PRO A 350 -14.00 -11.91 53.00
CA PRO A 350 -15.38 -11.75 53.46
C PRO A 350 -16.36 -11.32 52.34
N ASP A 351 -15.89 -10.51 51.41
CA ASP A 351 -16.71 -10.07 50.26
C ASP A 351 -16.93 -11.20 49.26
N ALA A 352 -15.93 -12.10 49.08
CA ALA A 352 -16.07 -13.23 48.20
C ALA A 352 -17.11 -14.24 48.78
N ASP A 353 -17.12 -14.41 50.09
CA ASP A 353 -18.10 -15.28 50.76
C ASP A 353 -19.53 -14.69 50.67
N ARG A 354 -19.66 -13.34 50.81
CA ARG A 354 -20.90 -12.60 50.60
C ARG A 354 -21.41 -12.76 49.15
N VAL A 355 -20.52 -12.57 48.18
CA VAL A 355 -20.86 -12.63 46.74
C VAL A 355 -21.22 -14.10 46.37
N ARG A 356 -20.54 -15.12 46.91
CA ARG A 356 -20.93 -16.53 46.69
C ARG A 356 -22.31 -16.82 47.24
N ALA A 357 -22.61 -16.29 48.43
CA ALA A 357 -23.94 -16.46 49.04
C ALA A 357 -25.02 -15.72 48.21
N ALA A 358 -24.70 -14.55 47.68
CA ALA A 358 -25.61 -13.79 46.79
C ALA A 358 -25.83 -14.50 45.44
N LEU A 359 -24.77 -15.03 44.84
CA LEU A 359 -24.82 -15.86 43.62
C LEU A 359 -25.67 -17.11 43.78
N ALA A 360 -25.54 -17.79 44.95
CA ALA A 360 -26.33 -19.00 45.28
C ALA A 360 -27.81 -18.72 45.50
N LYS A 361 -28.18 -17.49 45.88
CA LYS A 361 -29.58 -17.06 46.06
C LYS A 361 -30.26 -16.61 44.76
N LEU A 362 -29.50 -16.36 43.72
CA LEU A 362 -30.06 -16.03 42.40
C LEU A 362 -30.86 -17.24 41.88
N PRO A 363 -32.08 -17.04 41.35
CA PRO A 363 -32.87 -18.08 40.74
C PRO A 363 -32.00 -18.86 39.76
N ALA A 364 -32.03 -20.20 39.78
CA ALA A 364 -31.44 -20.99 38.72
C ALA A 364 -32.03 -20.50 37.40
N ALA A 365 -31.18 -20.21 36.44
CA ALA A 365 -31.65 -19.78 35.13
C ALA A 365 -32.73 -20.79 34.68
N ALA A 366 -33.97 -20.34 34.53
CA ALA A 366 -35.04 -21.20 34.10
C ALA A 366 -34.59 -21.92 32.83
N PRO A 367 -34.79 -23.25 32.74
CA PRO A 367 -34.46 -23.98 31.52
C PRO A 367 -35.28 -23.31 30.41
N LYS A 368 -34.57 -22.75 29.45
CA LYS A 368 -35.16 -22.20 28.22
C LYS A 368 -36.10 -23.29 27.70
N PRO A 369 -37.40 -23.04 27.40
CA PRO A 369 -38.27 -24.05 26.86
C PRO A 369 -37.55 -24.66 25.66
N ALA A 370 -37.58 -26.00 25.58
CA ALA A 370 -36.96 -26.77 24.52
C ALA A 370 -37.46 -26.19 23.19
N ALA A 371 -36.74 -25.28 22.63
CA ALA A 371 -36.89 -24.92 21.25
C ALA A 371 -36.54 -26.20 20.48
N THR A 372 -37.52 -26.71 19.77
CA THR A 372 -37.36 -27.70 18.71
C THR A 372 -36.02 -27.44 18.06
N ALA A 373 -35.15 -28.46 18.07
CA ALA A 373 -33.79 -28.34 17.55
C ALA A 373 -33.80 -27.87 16.12
N ILE A 374 -33.86 -26.56 15.96
CA ILE A 374 -33.26 -25.89 14.83
C ILE A 374 -31.76 -26.08 15.13
N VAL A 375 -31.13 -26.97 14.38
CA VAL A 375 -29.68 -27.04 14.23
C VAL A 375 -29.28 -25.61 13.95
N GLU A 376 -28.84 -24.87 14.96
CA GLU A 376 -28.13 -23.63 14.80
C GLU A 376 -26.80 -24.05 14.19
N GLN A 377 -26.84 -24.33 12.84
CA GLN A 377 -25.67 -24.09 12.04
C GLN A 377 -25.23 -22.72 12.48
N LYS A 378 -24.10 -22.66 13.19
CA LYS A 378 -23.39 -21.41 13.44
C LYS A 378 -23.35 -20.71 12.08
N ALA A 379 -24.28 -19.79 11.86
CA ALA A 379 -24.40 -19.11 10.59
C ALA A 379 -22.99 -18.62 10.30
N LYS A 380 -22.36 -19.17 9.26
CA LYS A 380 -21.22 -18.49 8.62
C LYS A 380 -21.65 -17.04 8.61
N PRO A 381 -20.84 -16.08 9.12
CA PRO A 381 -21.24 -14.70 9.04
C PRO A 381 -21.70 -14.51 7.59
N THR A 382 -22.99 -14.35 7.41
CA THR A 382 -23.59 -14.11 6.10
C THR A 382 -23.10 -12.74 5.74
N VAL A 383 -21.96 -12.72 5.04
CA VAL A 383 -21.52 -11.51 4.33
C VAL A 383 -22.61 -11.30 3.32
N GLU A 384 -23.47 -10.31 3.54
CA GLU A 384 -24.50 -9.97 2.59
C GLU A 384 -23.82 -9.66 1.25
N PRO A 385 -24.33 -10.19 0.14
CA PRO A 385 -23.77 -9.89 -1.17
C PRO A 385 -23.72 -8.38 -1.38
N SER A 386 -22.57 -7.87 -1.70
CA SER A 386 -22.37 -6.44 -1.95
C SER A 386 -21.83 -6.21 -3.35
N SER A 387 -22.41 -5.24 -4.04
CA SER A 387 -21.92 -4.76 -5.33
C SER A 387 -21.59 -3.28 -5.22
N THR A 388 -20.39 -2.92 -5.57
CA THR A 388 -19.92 -1.53 -5.53
C THR A 388 -19.37 -1.12 -6.88
N LEU A 389 -19.76 0.06 -7.32
CA LEU A 389 -19.19 0.74 -8.48
C LEU A 389 -18.56 2.04 -7.98
N ALA A 390 -17.31 2.24 -8.30
CA ALA A 390 -16.59 3.47 -7.98
C ALA A 390 -15.74 3.87 -9.17
N GLY A 391 -15.59 5.13 -9.41
CA GLY A 391 -14.78 5.59 -10.52
C GLY A 391 -14.63 7.09 -10.55
N SER A 392 -13.94 7.55 -11.58
CA SER A 392 -13.78 8.97 -11.85
C SER A 392 -13.61 9.25 -13.33
N VAL A 393 -14.09 10.41 -13.73
CA VAL A 393 -13.75 11.03 -15.01
C VAL A 393 -13.12 12.38 -14.71
N SER A 394 -11.98 12.65 -15.34
CA SER A 394 -11.30 13.94 -15.15
C SER A 394 -10.77 14.46 -16.46
N GLU A 395 -10.77 15.79 -16.57
CA GLU A 395 -10.23 16.49 -17.72
C GLU A 395 -9.40 17.67 -17.26
N PHE A 396 -8.16 17.73 -17.74
CA PHE A 396 -7.18 18.75 -17.37
C PHE A 396 -6.52 19.34 -18.61
N TYR A 397 -6.49 20.64 -18.67
CA TYR A 397 -5.66 21.34 -19.61
C TYR A 397 -4.32 21.73 -18.98
N TYR A 398 -3.24 21.40 -19.65
CA TYR A 398 -1.85 21.71 -19.27
C TYR A 398 -1.25 22.67 -20.27
N GLY A 399 -0.80 23.83 -19.80
CA GLY A 399 -0.11 24.84 -20.57
C GLY A 399 1.30 25.09 -20.05
N GLY A 400 2.19 25.49 -20.93
CA GLY A 400 3.55 25.88 -20.56
C GLY A 400 4.20 26.71 -21.64
N ALA A 401 4.98 27.71 -21.22
CA ALA A 401 5.75 28.55 -22.11
C ALA A 401 7.12 28.88 -21.50
N SER A 402 8.12 29.05 -22.35
CA SER A 402 9.46 29.45 -21.93
C SER A 402 10.00 30.60 -22.76
N LYS A 403 10.88 31.39 -22.12
CA LYS A 403 11.71 32.38 -22.73
C LYS A 403 13.15 32.16 -22.30
N ILE A 404 14.04 32.05 -23.25
CA ILE A 404 15.47 31.83 -23.02
C ILE A 404 16.22 33.00 -23.68
N ARG A 405 17.11 33.61 -22.92
CA ARG A 405 18.07 34.62 -23.42
C ARG A 405 19.46 34.07 -23.17
N THR A 406 20.20 33.86 -24.25
CA THR A 406 21.60 33.43 -24.22
C THR A 406 22.47 34.55 -24.69
N GLN A 407 23.55 34.84 -23.98
CA GLN A 407 24.53 35.83 -24.33
C GLN A 407 25.92 35.25 -24.12
N ALA A 408 26.57 34.92 -25.22
CA ALA A 408 27.91 34.32 -25.21
C ALA A 408 28.99 35.39 -25.15
N PHE A 409 30.17 35.04 -24.67
CA PHE A 409 31.35 35.85 -24.86
C PHE A 409 31.89 35.64 -26.28
N GLU A 410 32.22 36.73 -26.93
CA GLU A 410 32.85 36.74 -28.25
C GLU A 410 34.26 37.29 -28.13
N ASP A 411 35.17 36.76 -28.94
CA ASP A 411 36.52 37.30 -29.00
C ASP A 411 36.52 38.73 -29.48
N SER A 412 37.28 39.60 -28.80
CA SER A 412 37.42 40.96 -29.23
C SER A 412 38.04 41.02 -30.62
N GLN A 413 37.48 41.82 -31.52
CA GLN A 413 38.06 42.08 -32.83
C GLN A 413 39.45 42.77 -32.74
N ILE A 414 39.77 43.31 -31.58
CA ILE A 414 41.08 43.94 -31.30
C ILE A 414 41.95 42.93 -30.57
N SER A 415 43.06 42.56 -31.19
CA SER A 415 44.01 41.59 -30.64
C SER A 415 44.56 42.06 -29.28
N GLY A 416 44.51 41.16 -28.27
CA GLY A 416 44.99 41.40 -26.93
C GLY A 416 43.99 41.97 -25.94
N LEU A 417 42.77 42.26 -26.36
CA LEU A 417 41.67 42.60 -25.41
C LEU A 417 40.92 41.33 -24.96
N PRO A 418 40.40 41.36 -23.73
CA PRO A 418 39.59 40.27 -23.25
C PRO A 418 38.29 40.08 -24.06
N PRO A 419 37.73 38.89 -24.10
CA PRO A 419 36.45 38.63 -24.76
C PRO A 419 35.36 39.59 -24.25
N ILE A 420 34.52 40.06 -25.16
CA ILE A 420 33.40 40.95 -24.85
C ILE A 420 32.07 40.14 -24.86
N LEU A 421 31.08 40.65 -24.16
CA LEU A 421 29.73 40.05 -24.23
C LEU A 421 29.11 40.36 -25.59
N GLY A 422 28.81 39.30 -26.36
CA GLY A 422 28.17 39.41 -27.67
C GLY A 422 26.69 39.83 -27.59
N GLU A 423 26.04 39.93 -28.74
CA GLU A 423 24.63 40.21 -28.83
C GLU A 423 23.77 39.13 -28.20
N PRO A 424 22.72 39.48 -27.42
CA PRO A 424 21.84 38.51 -26.79
C PRO A 424 20.95 37.81 -27.82
N LEU A 425 20.95 36.47 -27.80
CA LEU A 425 20.06 35.65 -28.59
C LEU A 425 18.81 35.32 -27.77
N TYR A 426 17.64 35.52 -28.34
CA TYR A 426 16.37 35.26 -27.71
C TYR A 426 15.68 34.06 -28.38
N ASP A 427 15.21 33.13 -27.55
CA ASP A 427 14.34 32.03 -27.96
C ASP A 427 13.11 32.03 -27.07
N SER A 428 11.92 31.92 -27.65
CA SER A 428 10.68 31.86 -26.89
C SER A 428 9.66 30.98 -27.58
N GLY A 429 8.92 30.22 -26.79
CA GLY A 429 7.92 29.31 -27.34
C GLY A 429 6.97 28.74 -26.33
N VAL A 430 5.92 28.12 -26.84
CA VAL A 430 5.01 27.29 -26.08
C VAL A 430 5.66 25.91 -25.93
N ASP A 431 5.98 25.54 -24.70
CA ASP A 431 6.58 24.22 -24.38
C ASP A 431 5.56 23.11 -24.41
N GLN A 432 4.34 23.43 -23.99
CA GLN A 432 3.27 22.44 -23.80
C GLN A 432 1.90 23.09 -23.99
N SER A 433 1.02 22.39 -24.70
CA SER A 433 -0.42 22.66 -24.78
C SER A 433 -1.13 21.33 -24.94
N LEU A 434 -1.72 20.83 -23.86
CA LEU A 434 -2.17 19.44 -23.77
C LEU A 434 -3.49 19.35 -23.02
N LEU A 435 -4.47 18.66 -23.61
CA LEU A 435 -5.69 18.25 -22.92
C LEU A 435 -5.57 16.78 -22.52
N LEU A 436 -5.78 16.49 -21.24
CA LEU A 436 -5.68 15.16 -20.68
C LEU A 436 -7.03 14.73 -20.10
N THR A 437 -7.63 13.72 -20.70
CA THR A 437 -8.85 13.09 -20.24
C THR A 437 -8.50 11.75 -19.61
N ASN A 438 -8.92 11.49 -18.36
CA ASN A 438 -8.75 10.20 -17.69
C ASN A 438 -10.11 9.62 -17.30
N VAL A 439 -10.22 8.31 -17.46
CA VAL A 439 -11.36 7.51 -17.01
C VAL A 439 -10.85 6.36 -16.16
N ASP A 440 -11.38 6.23 -14.96
CA ASP A 440 -11.12 5.10 -14.05
C ASP A 440 -12.45 4.52 -13.59
N VAL A 441 -12.66 3.23 -13.81
CA VAL A 441 -13.85 2.49 -13.39
C VAL A 441 -13.41 1.25 -12.65
N ASN A 442 -13.96 1.03 -11.47
CA ASN A 442 -13.72 -0.13 -10.62
C ASN A 442 -15.05 -0.66 -10.11
N TRP A 443 -15.49 -1.77 -10.67
CA TRP A 443 -16.63 -2.52 -10.17
C TRP A 443 -16.15 -3.72 -9.38
N ARG A 444 -16.78 -3.97 -8.22
CA ARG A 444 -16.48 -5.12 -7.38
C ARG A 444 -17.75 -5.72 -6.84
N TYR A 445 -17.86 -7.03 -6.94
CA TYR A 445 -18.90 -7.84 -6.32
C TYR A 445 -18.26 -8.76 -5.29
N ARG A 446 -18.87 -8.85 -4.12
CA ARG A 446 -18.44 -9.72 -3.04
C ARG A 446 -19.62 -10.42 -2.40
N ASP A 447 -19.46 -11.71 -2.15
CA ASP A 447 -20.30 -12.50 -1.25
C ASP A 447 -19.43 -13.34 -0.29
N ALA A 448 -20.02 -14.35 0.35
CA ALA A 448 -19.31 -15.19 1.32
C ALA A 448 -18.16 -16.02 0.72
N ASP A 449 -18.22 -16.35 -0.57
CA ASP A 449 -17.23 -17.18 -1.27
C ASP A 449 -16.54 -16.48 -2.41
N THR A 450 -17.22 -15.54 -3.06
CA THR A 450 -16.80 -14.96 -4.33
C THR A 450 -16.38 -13.51 -4.17
N ASP A 451 -15.24 -13.13 -4.77
CA ASP A 451 -14.80 -11.76 -4.93
C ASP A 451 -14.48 -11.54 -6.41
N MET A 452 -15.35 -10.82 -7.11
CA MET A 452 -15.16 -10.45 -8.51
C MET A 452 -14.82 -8.99 -8.62
N ARG A 453 -13.94 -8.66 -9.57
CA ARG A 453 -13.54 -7.29 -9.83
C ARG A 453 -13.39 -7.05 -11.33
N PHE A 454 -13.94 -5.94 -11.81
CA PHE A 454 -13.66 -5.39 -13.12
C PHE A 454 -12.99 -4.03 -12.97
N VAL A 455 -11.91 -3.82 -13.72
CA VAL A 455 -11.16 -2.56 -13.70
C VAL A 455 -10.92 -2.10 -15.12
N PHE A 456 -11.30 -0.85 -15.39
CA PHE A 456 -11.00 -0.14 -16.62
C PHE A 456 -10.30 1.18 -16.30
N ARG A 457 -9.14 1.45 -16.94
CA ARG A 457 -8.39 2.70 -16.79
C ARG A 457 -7.80 3.11 -18.10
N ASP A 458 -8.23 4.26 -18.57
CA ASP A 458 -7.76 4.84 -19.82
C ASP A 458 -7.37 6.31 -19.62
N ALA A 459 -6.40 6.77 -20.39
CA ALA A 459 -5.96 8.15 -20.41
C ALA A 459 -5.72 8.58 -21.85
N TYR A 460 -6.47 9.56 -22.32
CA TYR A 460 -6.26 10.18 -23.61
C TYR A 460 -5.59 11.53 -23.44
N SER A 461 -4.49 11.72 -24.15
CA SER A 461 -3.68 12.94 -24.15
C SER A 461 -3.74 13.55 -25.54
N ALA A 462 -4.51 14.62 -25.71
CA ALA A 462 -4.56 15.41 -26.94
C ALA A 462 -3.50 16.50 -26.88
N ASP A 463 -2.47 16.39 -27.72
CA ASP A 463 -1.48 17.47 -27.89
C ASP A 463 -2.06 18.49 -28.86
N LEU A 464 -2.36 19.70 -28.35
CA LEU A 464 -2.98 20.77 -29.14
C LEU A 464 -1.96 21.55 -29.99
N LYS A 465 -0.66 21.34 -29.72
CA LYS A 465 0.43 21.95 -30.54
C LYS A 465 0.88 21.00 -31.64
N TYR A 466 0.92 19.70 -31.37
CA TYR A 466 1.37 18.66 -32.30
C TYR A 466 0.38 17.49 -32.25
N SER A 467 -0.61 17.52 -33.13
CA SER A 467 -1.70 16.54 -33.16
C SER A 467 -1.22 15.08 -33.34
N ASP A 468 -0.11 14.90 -34.06
CA ASP A 468 0.58 13.62 -34.27
C ASP A 468 1.17 13.03 -32.97
N LYS A 469 1.35 13.85 -31.94
CA LYS A 469 1.81 13.42 -30.61
C LYS A 469 0.68 13.05 -29.66
N SER A 470 -0.58 13.18 -30.09
CA SER A 470 -1.72 12.75 -29.31
C SER A 470 -1.69 11.23 -29.11
N LYS A 471 -1.99 10.79 -27.89
CA LYS A 471 -1.86 9.36 -27.53
C LYS A 471 -3.00 8.90 -26.64
N ASN A 472 -3.49 7.71 -26.93
CA ASN A 472 -4.33 6.95 -26.01
C ASN A 472 -3.49 5.93 -25.23
N ARG A 473 -3.77 5.79 -23.94
CA ARG A 473 -3.07 4.88 -23.06
C ARG A 473 -4.02 4.09 -22.17
N LEU A 474 -4.43 2.94 -22.66
CA LEU A 474 -5.14 1.96 -21.86
C LEU A 474 -4.16 1.34 -20.84
N SER A 475 -4.32 1.71 -19.56
CA SER A 475 -3.42 1.27 -18.49
C SER A 475 -3.91 0.01 -17.77
N ALA A 476 -5.22 -0.22 -17.70
CA ALA A 476 -5.82 -1.45 -17.20
C ALA A 476 -7.14 -1.73 -17.90
N LEU A 477 -7.38 -2.98 -18.22
CA LEU A 477 -8.66 -3.52 -18.65
C LEU A 477 -8.67 -5.00 -18.31
N TYR A 478 -9.14 -5.34 -17.11
CA TYR A 478 -9.13 -6.72 -16.67
C TYR A 478 -10.37 -7.09 -15.86
N PHE A 479 -10.67 -8.36 -15.89
CA PHE A 479 -11.61 -9.02 -15.00
C PHE A 479 -10.85 -9.97 -14.08
N GLU A 480 -11.18 -9.96 -12.79
CA GLU A 480 -10.63 -10.85 -11.77
C GLU A 480 -11.74 -11.58 -11.06
N HIS A 481 -11.54 -12.85 -10.86
CA HIS A 481 -12.40 -13.73 -10.06
C HIS A 481 -11.57 -14.44 -9.01
N ARG A 482 -12.02 -14.37 -7.75
CA ARG A 482 -11.45 -15.12 -6.62
C ARG A 482 -12.54 -15.97 -6.00
N SER A 483 -12.30 -17.26 -5.83
CA SER A 483 -13.10 -18.11 -4.96
C SER A 483 -12.37 -18.27 -3.63
N LEU A 484 -13.02 -17.84 -2.56
CA LEU A 484 -12.43 -17.85 -1.21
C LEU A 484 -12.36 -19.28 -0.66
N SER A 485 -13.38 -20.10 -0.88
CA SER A 485 -13.40 -21.51 -0.44
C SER A 485 -12.42 -22.38 -1.22
N ALA A 486 -12.34 -22.19 -2.54
CA ALA A 486 -11.41 -22.94 -3.38
C ALA A 486 -9.96 -22.43 -3.30
N GLY A 487 -9.72 -21.24 -2.73
CA GLY A 487 -8.41 -20.63 -2.68
C GLY A 487 -7.84 -20.25 -4.05
N THR A 488 -8.70 -20.10 -5.07
CA THR A 488 -8.30 -19.80 -6.45
C THR A 488 -8.50 -18.34 -6.79
N GLN A 489 -7.64 -17.84 -7.67
CA GLN A 489 -7.75 -16.52 -8.27
C GLN A 489 -7.40 -16.63 -9.75
N VAL A 490 -8.18 -15.98 -10.60
CA VAL A 490 -7.87 -15.83 -12.02
C VAL A 490 -8.11 -14.38 -12.43
N ARG A 491 -7.17 -13.80 -13.16
CA ARG A 491 -7.26 -12.45 -13.71
C ARG A 491 -6.95 -12.49 -15.18
N LEU A 492 -7.78 -11.86 -16.01
CA LEU A 492 -7.73 -11.86 -17.47
C LEU A 492 -7.75 -10.43 -18.00
N GLY A 493 -6.86 -10.12 -18.94
CA GLY A 493 -6.84 -8.83 -19.66
C GLY A 493 -5.56 -8.04 -19.46
N ARG A 494 -5.62 -6.73 -19.73
CA ARG A 494 -4.50 -5.80 -19.53
C ARG A 494 -4.33 -5.47 -18.06
N GLN A 495 -3.20 -5.81 -17.51
CA GLN A 495 -2.93 -5.72 -16.07
C GLN A 495 -1.48 -5.43 -15.75
N SER A 496 -1.24 -4.91 -14.55
CA SER A 496 0.10 -4.83 -13.96
C SER A 496 0.43 -6.12 -13.20
N PRO A 497 1.69 -6.54 -13.19
CA PRO A 497 2.11 -7.74 -12.47
C PRO A 497 1.93 -7.58 -10.96
N THR A 498 1.58 -8.66 -10.28
CA THR A 498 1.46 -8.71 -8.82
C THR A 498 2.67 -9.35 -8.14
N GLY A 499 3.64 -9.85 -8.90
CA GLY A 499 4.85 -10.53 -8.44
C GLY A 499 5.50 -11.29 -9.59
N GLY A 500 6.35 -12.27 -9.25
CA GLY A 500 6.97 -13.17 -10.23
C GLY A 500 8.08 -12.54 -11.06
N GLY A 501 8.64 -11.40 -10.65
CA GLY A 501 9.72 -10.74 -11.39
C GLY A 501 9.31 -10.22 -12.78
N ILE A 502 8.02 -10.11 -13.06
CA ILE A 502 7.49 -9.58 -14.32
C ILE A 502 7.67 -8.07 -14.32
N LEU A 503 8.33 -7.52 -15.34
CA LEU A 503 8.85 -6.14 -15.29
C LEU A 503 7.90 -5.07 -15.79
N GLY A 504 6.85 -5.41 -16.52
CA GLY A 504 5.94 -4.43 -17.11
C GLY A 504 4.50 -4.91 -17.18
N ARG A 505 3.61 -4.00 -17.56
CA ARG A 505 2.21 -4.35 -17.85
C ARG A 505 2.12 -5.32 -19.02
N TYR A 506 1.07 -6.11 -19.03
CA TYR A 506 0.87 -7.13 -20.04
C TYR A 506 -0.63 -7.39 -20.34
N ASP A 507 -0.88 -7.91 -21.51
CA ASP A 507 -2.15 -8.47 -21.94
C ASP A 507 -2.06 -9.99 -21.81
N GLY A 508 -2.84 -10.57 -20.89
CA GLY A 508 -2.72 -12.01 -20.64
C GLY A 508 -3.54 -12.50 -19.48
N VAL A 509 -3.14 -13.66 -18.98
CA VAL A 509 -3.78 -14.35 -17.86
C VAL A 509 -2.80 -14.44 -16.67
N GLN A 510 -3.34 -14.28 -15.48
CA GLN A 510 -2.70 -14.64 -14.22
C GLN A 510 -3.63 -15.55 -13.43
N ALA A 511 -3.08 -16.62 -12.89
CA ALA A 511 -3.80 -17.53 -12.02
C ALA A 511 -3.01 -17.78 -10.75
N GLY A 512 -3.72 -18.02 -9.64
CA GLY A 512 -3.12 -18.34 -8.35
C GLY A 512 -3.96 -19.36 -7.59
N TYR A 513 -3.28 -20.23 -6.85
CA TYR A 513 -3.90 -21.27 -6.03
C TYR A 513 -3.22 -21.37 -4.67
N THR A 514 -4.01 -21.25 -3.60
CA THR A 514 -3.57 -21.43 -2.22
C THR A 514 -3.67 -22.91 -1.88
N PHE A 515 -2.55 -23.61 -1.92
CA PHE A 515 -2.48 -25.06 -1.73
C PHE A 515 -2.27 -25.47 -0.26
N ALA A 516 -1.80 -24.55 0.55
CA ALA A 516 -1.63 -24.73 1.99
C ALA A 516 -1.83 -23.40 2.73
N PRO A 517 -2.11 -23.40 4.06
CA PRO A 517 -2.16 -22.18 4.85
C PRO A 517 -0.91 -21.34 4.62
N LYS A 518 -1.11 -20.06 4.21
CA LYS A 518 -0.03 -19.08 3.94
C LYS A 518 0.89 -19.40 2.74
N TRP A 519 0.62 -20.47 1.97
CA TRP A 519 1.37 -20.83 0.78
C TRP A 519 0.51 -20.75 -0.47
N ARG A 520 1.00 -20.06 -1.46
CA ARG A 520 0.30 -19.86 -2.72
C ARG A 520 1.26 -20.05 -3.89
N ILE A 521 0.84 -20.83 -4.88
CA ILE A 521 1.48 -20.89 -6.18
C ILE A 521 0.74 -19.99 -7.16
N ASN A 522 1.48 -19.28 -7.99
CA ASN A 522 0.93 -18.38 -9.00
C ASN A 522 1.64 -18.61 -10.33
N GLY A 523 0.92 -18.31 -11.41
CA GLY A 523 1.48 -18.29 -12.76
C GLY A 523 0.88 -17.17 -13.57
N ALA A 524 1.65 -16.64 -14.52
CA ALA A 524 1.18 -15.67 -15.49
C ALA A 524 1.77 -15.94 -16.85
N ALA A 525 1.00 -15.63 -17.90
CA ALA A 525 1.46 -15.68 -19.28
C ALA A 525 0.75 -14.61 -20.11
N GLY A 526 1.45 -14.06 -21.10
CA GLY A 526 0.87 -13.04 -21.96
C GLY A 526 1.89 -12.33 -22.84
N LEU A 527 1.47 -11.17 -23.33
CA LEU A 527 2.23 -10.30 -24.21
C LEU A 527 2.53 -8.99 -23.45
N PRO A 528 3.78 -8.51 -23.38
CA PRO A 528 4.07 -7.18 -22.84
C PRO A 528 3.25 -6.10 -23.52
N ALA A 529 2.56 -5.27 -22.74
CA ALA A 529 1.68 -4.22 -23.28
C ALA A 529 2.44 -3.13 -24.05
N GLU A 530 3.70 -2.91 -23.73
CA GLU A 530 4.57 -1.96 -24.42
C GLU A 530 5.25 -2.65 -25.61
N LYS A 531 5.11 -2.05 -26.78
CA LYS A 531 5.80 -2.55 -27.98
C LYS A 531 7.29 -2.21 -27.91
N LEU A 532 8.12 -3.12 -28.42
CA LEU A 532 9.55 -2.90 -28.66
C LEU A 532 9.79 -2.94 -30.17
N LEU A 533 9.75 -1.78 -30.82
CA LEU A 533 9.81 -1.67 -32.27
C LEU A 533 8.80 -2.65 -32.91
N ASP A 534 9.21 -3.39 -33.92
CA ASP A 534 8.36 -4.36 -34.62
C ASP A 534 8.53 -5.81 -34.11
N SER A 535 9.34 -6.02 -33.08
CA SER A 535 9.58 -7.34 -32.52
C SER A 535 8.38 -7.88 -31.76
N LYS A 536 8.08 -9.17 -31.94
CA LYS A 536 7.03 -9.89 -31.21
C LYS A 536 7.57 -10.39 -29.89
N ARG A 537 6.91 -10.03 -28.78
CA ARG A 537 7.31 -10.48 -27.44
C ARG A 537 6.18 -11.25 -26.77
N SER A 538 6.56 -12.27 -26.01
CA SER A 538 5.69 -13.02 -25.11
C SER A 538 6.45 -13.39 -23.85
N PHE A 539 5.73 -13.73 -22.78
CA PHE A 539 6.36 -14.20 -21.55
C PHE A 539 5.49 -15.22 -20.84
N TYR A 540 6.12 -15.99 -19.97
CA TYR A 540 5.48 -16.76 -18.93
C TYR A 540 6.33 -16.73 -17.66
N GLY A 541 5.68 -16.88 -16.51
CA GLY A 541 6.36 -16.90 -15.22
C GLY A 541 5.55 -17.66 -14.19
N VAL A 542 6.26 -18.21 -13.21
CA VAL A 542 5.68 -18.90 -12.07
C VAL A 542 6.35 -18.40 -10.79
N TRP A 543 5.60 -18.35 -9.71
CA TRP A 543 6.15 -17.99 -8.41
C TRP A 543 5.37 -18.62 -7.27
N ILE A 544 6.05 -18.81 -6.16
CA ILE A 544 5.46 -19.29 -4.92
C ILE A 544 5.60 -18.20 -3.88
N ASP A 545 4.45 -17.81 -3.31
CA ASP A 545 4.38 -16.88 -2.19
C ASP A 545 4.28 -17.67 -0.89
N ALA A 546 5.07 -17.27 0.11
CA ALA A 546 4.96 -17.69 1.51
C ALA A 546 4.56 -16.45 2.35
N ASP A 547 3.29 -16.36 2.75
CA ASP A 547 2.77 -15.23 3.51
C ASP A 547 3.32 -15.17 4.95
N ALA A 548 3.79 -16.29 5.48
CA ALA A 548 4.60 -16.35 6.69
C ALA A 548 5.48 -17.60 6.69
N LEU A 549 6.75 -17.43 6.36
CA LEU A 549 7.80 -18.41 6.62
C LEU A 549 8.00 -18.54 8.12
N THR A 550 7.99 -17.41 8.82
CA THR A 550 7.90 -17.29 10.29
C THR A 550 6.83 -16.26 10.62
N SER A 551 6.59 -15.99 11.90
CA SER A 551 5.70 -14.89 12.31
C SER A 551 6.14 -13.50 11.82
N GLN A 552 7.39 -13.34 11.41
CA GLN A 552 8.02 -12.08 11.05
C GLN A 552 8.47 -12.02 9.59
N ILE A 553 8.69 -13.17 8.93
CA ILE A 553 9.27 -13.25 7.58
C ILE A 553 8.22 -13.78 6.61
N SER A 554 8.06 -13.09 5.49
CA SER A 554 7.33 -13.56 4.31
C SER A 554 8.19 -13.35 3.07
N GLY A 555 7.88 -14.06 1.98
CA GLY A 555 8.66 -13.91 0.77
C GLY A 555 8.08 -14.67 -0.41
N SER A 556 8.71 -14.50 -1.56
CA SER A 556 8.41 -15.26 -2.76
C SER A 556 9.69 -15.68 -3.48
N LEU A 557 9.61 -16.80 -4.16
CA LEU A 557 10.60 -17.26 -5.12
C LEU A 557 9.94 -17.31 -6.48
N TYR A 558 10.61 -16.84 -7.53
CA TYR A 558 10.06 -16.81 -8.86
C TYR A 558 11.03 -17.25 -9.94
N PHE A 559 10.44 -17.72 -11.02
CA PHE A 559 11.06 -17.91 -12.32
C PHE A 559 10.23 -17.20 -13.38
N ASN A 560 10.89 -16.49 -14.28
CA ASN A 560 10.28 -15.73 -15.35
C ASN A 560 11.08 -15.89 -16.64
N ARG A 561 10.38 -16.16 -17.75
CA ARG A 561 10.99 -16.23 -19.08
C ARG A 561 10.22 -15.37 -20.07
N GLN A 562 10.93 -14.47 -20.71
CA GLN A 562 10.43 -13.62 -21.78
C GLN A 562 11.09 -14.01 -23.10
N LEU A 563 10.32 -13.99 -24.17
CA LEU A 563 10.75 -14.31 -25.53
C LEU A 563 10.61 -13.07 -26.41
N ILE A 564 11.49 -12.94 -27.39
CA ILE A 564 11.48 -11.90 -28.43
C ILE A 564 11.78 -12.55 -29.79
N ASP A 565 10.84 -12.46 -30.74
CA ASP A 565 10.92 -13.09 -32.06
C ASP A 565 11.30 -14.59 -32.03
N GLY A 566 10.93 -15.31 -30.96
CA GLY A 566 11.23 -16.72 -30.73
C GLY A 566 12.47 -16.98 -29.88
N GLU A 567 13.35 -16.02 -29.70
CA GLU A 567 14.56 -16.13 -28.91
C GLU A 567 14.31 -15.73 -27.44
N VAL A 568 15.17 -16.21 -26.54
CA VAL A 568 15.10 -15.86 -25.12
C VAL A 568 15.59 -14.43 -24.92
N ASP A 569 14.64 -13.51 -24.63
CA ASP A 569 14.90 -12.12 -24.31
C ASP A 569 15.45 -11.97 -22.88
N ARG A 570 14.82 -12.68 -21.93
CA ARG A 570 15.17 -12.73 -20.52
C ARG A 570 14.80 -14.08 -19.93
N SER A 571 15.64 -14.63 -19.07
CA SER A 571 15.34 -15.81 -18.26
C SER A 571 15.87 -15.58 -16.85
N ALA A 572 14.98 -15.31 -15.89
CA ALA A 572 15.40 -14.82 -14.59
C ALA A 572 14.84 -15.66 -13.45
N PHE A 573 15.71 -15.90 -12.47
CA PHE A 573 15.35 -16.37 -11.15
C PHE A 573 15.46 -15.21 -10.15
N GLY A 574 14.57 -15.18 -9.18
CA GLY A 574 14.66 -14.16 -8.17
C GLY A 574 13.88 -14.48 -6.92
N THR A 575 14.11 -13.65 -5.92
CA THR A 575 13.43 -13.72 -4.63
C THR A 575 13.02 -12.33 -4.16
N GLU A 576 11.87 -12.26 -3.53
CA GLU A 576 11.42 -11.12 -2.77
C GLU A 576 11.25 -11.56 -1.31
N MET A 577 11.88 -10.86 -0.38
CA MET A 577 11.82 -11.17 1.04
C MET A 577 11.33 -9.95 1.81
N ARG A 578 10.52 -10.19 2.80
CA ARG A 578 9.99 -9.15 3.68
C ARG A 578 10.12 -9.60 5.14
N PHE A 579 10.64 -8.70 5.95
CA PHE A 579 10.68 -8.81 7.39
C PHE A 579 9.77 -7.76 8.00
N PHE A 580 9.00 -8.17 9.00
CA PHE A 580 8.17 -7.27 9.79
C PHE A 580 8.17 -7.72 11.26
N SER A 581 8.62 -6.85 12.17
CA SER A 581 8.60 -7.12 13.61
C SER A 581 8.47 -5.81 14.38
N GLY A 582 7.41 -5.66 15.15
CA GLY A 582 7.14 -4.43 15.90
C GLY A 582 7.10 -3.19 14.99
N GLY A 583 8.01 -2.25 15.23
CA GLY A 583 8.18 -1.03 14.42
C GLY A 583 9.11 -1.19 13.23
N VAL A 584 9.78 -2.33 13.05
CA VAL A 584 10.73 -2.57 11.96
C VAL A 584 10.04 -3.23 10.80
N SER A 585 10.22 -2.69 9.59
CA SER A 585 9.86 -3.33 8.33
C SER A 585 11.04 -3.26 7.37
N ALA A 586 11.33 -4.36 6.69
CA ALA A 586 12.33 -4.40 5.64
C ALA A 586 11.83 -5.26 4.47
N ASN A 587 12.22 -4.89 3.26
CA ASN A 587 12.02 -5.72 2.07
C ASN A 587 13.30 -5.78 1.25
N GLY A 588 13.54 -6.92 0.61
CA GLY A 588 14.69 -7.15 -0.25
C GLY A 588 14.26 -7.86 -1.53
N ILE A 589 14.92 -7.53 -2.63
CA ILE A 589 14.72 -8.13 -3.94
C ILE A 589 16.07 -8.51 -4.52
N LEU A 590 16.20 -9.74 -4.99
CA LEU A 590 17.30 -10.20 -5.81
C LEU A 590 16.75 -10.77 -7.10
N ASP A 591 17.30 -10.34 -8.25
CA ASP A 591 16.93 -10.79 -9.59
C ASP A 591 18.19 -11.08 -10.41
N TYR A 592 18.35 -12.31 -10.81
CA TYR A 592 19.48 -12.79 -11.63
C TYR A 592 18.97 -13.29 -12.97
N ASP A 593 19.52 -12.77 -14.04
CA ASP A 593 19.25 -13.23 -15.40
C ASP A 593 20.22 -14.32 -15.81
N GLU A 594 19.69 -15.52 -16.08
CA GLU A 594 20.45 -16.71 -16.49
C GLU A 594 20.87 -16.63 -17.97
N ALA A 595 19.99 -16.09 -18.84
CA ALA A 595 20.25 -16.06 -20.28
C ALA A 595 21.41 -15.12 -20.64
N ILE A 596 21.52 -13.99 -19.92
CA ILE A 596 22.58 -12.99 -20.12
C ILE A 596 23.68 -13.11 -19.04
N LYS A 597 23.49 -13.98 -18.04
CA LYS A 597 24.42 -14.26 -16.93
C LYS A 597 24.78 -13.00 -16.13
N GLY A 598 23.79 -12.38 -15.48
CA GLY A 598 24.01 -11.16 -14.71
C GLY A 598 22.98 -10.86 -13.64
N LEU A 599 23.45 -10.25 -12.54
CA LEU A 599 22.57 -9.71 -11.50
C LEU A 599 21.90 -8.42 -12.00
N ASN A 600 20.59 -8.46 -12.20
CA ASN A 600 19.81 -7.35 -12.71
C ASN A 600 19.42 -6.36 -11.60
N ILE A 601 18.98 -6.89 -10.46
CA ILE A 601 18.48 -6.10 -9.34
C ILE A 601 18.99 -6.70 -8.03
N ALA A 602 19.55 -5.85 -7.18
CA ALA A 602 19.79 -6.11 -5.77
C ALA A 602 19.28 -4.89 -4.98
N SER A 603 18.19 -5.03 -4.29
CA SER A 603 17.54 -3.93 -3.56
C SER A 603 17.22 -4.35 -2.13
N LEU A 604 17.46 -3.47 -1.19
CA LEU A 604 17.10 -3.60 0.22
C LEU A 604 16.55 -2.27 0.70
N GLN A 605 15.35 -2.29 1.24
CA GLN A 605 14.73 -1.14 1.89
C GLN A 605 14.37 -1.50 3.32
N GLY A 606 14.61 -0.58 4.25
CA GLY A 606 14.27 -0.74 5.65
C GLY A 606 13.65 0.51 6.23
N THR A 607 12.70 0.33 7.13
CA THR A 607 12.09 1.39 7.93
C THR A 607 11.96 0.92 9.36
N TRP A 608 12.44 1.71 10.28
CA TRP A 608 12.24 1.51 11.71
C TRP A 608 11.44 2.67 12.27
N GLN A 609 10.21 2.39 12.66
CA GLN A 609 9.33 3.32 13.36
C GLN A 609 9.38 3.02 14.85
N MET A 610 9.87 3.96 15.62
CA MET A 610 10.01 3.87 17.08
C MET A 610 8.68 4.24 17.78
N GLU A 611 8.60 3.99 19.07
CA GLU A 611 7.38 4.25 19.88
C GLU A 611 7.05 5.74 20.00
N ASP A 612 8.07 6.58 20.00
CA ASP A 612 7.97 8.05 20.01
C ASP A 612 7.60 8.65 18.64
N ASN A 613 7.32 7.82 17.62
CA ASN A 613 7.12 8.17 16.21
C ASN A 613 8.36 8.66 15.46
N SER A 614 9.54 8.52 16.01
CA SER A 614 10.77 8.65 15.22
C SER A 614 10.82 7.57 14.15
N VAL A 615 11.29 7.94 12.96
CA VAL A 615 11.38 7.03 11.81
C VAL A 615 12.79 7.07 11.26
N VAL A 616 13.43 5.91 11.12
CA VAL A 616 14.69 5.74 10.41
C VAL A 616 14.43 4.97 9.12
N ASN A 617 14.97 5.44 8.00
CA ASN A 617 14.85 4.82 6.69
C ASN A 617 16.22 4.50 6.13
N VAL A 618 16.33 3.33 5.52
CA VAL A 618 17.53 2.86 4.80
C VAL A 618 17.12 2.36 3.43
N LEU A 619 17.86 2.73 2.39
CA LEU A 619 17.76 2.17 1.05
C LEU A 619 19.16 1.81 0.55
N PHE A 620 19.28 0.62 0.00
CA PHE A 620 20.32 0.23 -0.92
C PHE A 620 19.66 -0.36 -2.16
N ASP A 621 19.92 0.22 -3.32
CA ASP A 621 19.39 -0.27 -4.59
C ASP A 621 20.49 -0.26 -5.64
N ARG A 622 20.73 -1.42 -6.24
CA ARG A 622 21.66 -1.57 -7.35
C ARG A 622 20.98 -2.31 -8.49
N ARG A 623 20.89 -1.66 -9.63
CA ARG A 623 20.23 -2.18 -10.83
C ARG A 623 21.09 -2.02 -12.06
N LYS A 624 20.87 -2.91 -13.01
CA LYS A 624 21.35 -2.73 -14.38
C LYS A 624 20.51 -1.64 -15.08
N THR A 625 21.18 -0.79 -15.85
CA THR A 625 20.54 0.30 -16.61
C THR A 625 21.12 0.34 -18.03
N PRO A 626 20.30 0.03 -19.06
CA PRO A 626 18.99 -0.62 -18.97
C PRO A 626 19.07 -2.00 -18.32
N LEU A 627 17.91 -2.58 -17.89
CA LEU A 627 17.89 -3.96 -17.39
C LEU A 627 18.36 -4.93 -18.47
N LEU A 628 19.02 -6.03 -18.07
CA LEU A 628 19.52 -7.05 -19.00
C LEU A 628 18.35 -7.72 -19.73
N MET A 629 18.21 -7.43 -21.01
CA MET A 629 17.26 -8.00 -21.94
C MET A 629 17.90 -8.03 -23.33
N LEU A 630 17.77 -9.13 -24.06
CA LEU A 630 18.32 -9.28 -25.41
C LEU A 630 17.78 -8.23 -26.38
N GLY A 631 16.52 -7.85 -26.23
CA GLY A 631 15.88 -6.81 -27.04
C GLY A 631 16.56 -5.45 -26.96
N ASN A 632 17.37 -5.18 -25.93
CA ASN A 632 18.17 -3.95 -25.86
C ASN A 632 19.21 -3.88 -26.99
N ALA A 633 19.63 -5.02 -27.57
CA ALA A 633 20.55 -5.05 -28.71
C ALA A 633 20.01 -4.27 -29.92
N LEU A 634 18.69 -4.13 -30.05
CA LEU A 634 18.04 -3.34 -31.10
C LEU A 634 18.37 -1.85 -31.03
N PHE A 635 18.74 -1.32 -29.87
CA PHE A 635 19.11 0.08 -29.69
C PHE A 635 20.61 0.33 -29.86
N PHE A 636 21.44 -0.73 -29.79
CA PHE A 636 22.90 -0.62 -29.87
C PHE A 636 23.43 -1.13 -31.23
N GLN A 637 22.82 -0.69 -32.33
CA GLN A 637 23.21 -1.04 -33.69
C GLN A 637 24.27 -0.08 -34.22
N ASP A 638 25.05 -0.56 -35.18
CA ASP A 638 26.02 0.26 -35.90
C ASP A 638 25.27 1.26 -36.81
N PRO A 639 25.48 2.57 -36.66
CA PRO A 639 24.78 3.59 -37.45
C PRO A 639 25.23 3.63 -38.91
N THR A 640 26.36 3.00 -39.25
CA THR A 640 26.86 2.93 -40.66
C THR A 640 26.07 1.93 -41.48
N GLN A 641 25.25 1.10 -40.85
CA GLN A 641 24.37 0.16 -41.55
C GLN A 641 23.26 0.94 -42.29
N PRO A 642 22.99 0.63 -43.57
CA PRO A 642 22.02 1.39 -44.36
C PRO A 642 20.58 1.24 -43.89
N LEU A 643 20.25 0.23 -43.15
CA LEU A 643 18.94 -0.02 -42.54
C LEU A 643 19.12 -0.55 -41.12
N LEU A 644 18.58 0.15 -40.13
CA LEU A 644 18.52 -0.32 -38.76
C LEU A 644 17.44 -1.40 -38.65
N ALA A 645 17.78 -2.51 -38.07
CA ALA A 645 16.83 -3.59 -37.78
C ALA A 645 15.80 -3.15 -36.76
N THR A 646 14.53 -3.38 -37.01
CA THR A 646 13.42 -3.14 -36.09
C THR A 646 12.96 -4.42 -35.39
N ARG A 647 13.46 -5.57 -35.84
CA ARG A 647 13.21 -6.90 -35.26
C ARG A 647 14.50 -7.57 -34.87
N LEU A 648 14.47 -8.35 -33.78
CA LEU A 648 15.65 -9.11 -33.34
C LEU A 648 16.10 -10.13 -34.39
N LYS A 649 15.19 -10.79 -35.07
CA LYS A 649 15.49 -11.76 -36.11
C LYS A 649 16.30 -11.17 -37.27
N ASP A 650 16.10 -9.88 -37.56
CA ASP A 650 16.83 -9.18 -38.63
C ASP A 650 18.27 -8.88 -38.18
N LEU A 651 18.51 -8.64 -36.87
CA LEU A 651 19.86 -8.57 -36.29
C LEU A 651 20.60 -9.93 -36.35
N LEU A 652 19.86 -11.01 -36.08
CA LEU A 652 20.39 -12.37 -36.08
C LEU A 652 20.79 -12.86 -37.49
N ALA A 653 20.30 -12.23 -38.54
CA ALA A 653 20.74 -12.54 -39.91
C ALA A 653 22.23 -12.22 -40.13
N ASN A 654 22.76 -11.23 -39.37
CA ASN A 654 24.15 -10.76 -39.50
C ASN A 654 24.98 -10.89 -38.20
N SER A 655 24.45 -11.53 -37.16
CA SER A 655 25.09 -11.62 -35.84
C SER A 655 24.69 -12.91 -35.13
N THR A 656 25.55 -13.43 -34.29
CA THR A 656 25.19 -14.57 -33.44
C THR A 656 24.45 -14.13 -32.19
N LEU A 657 23.64 -15.02 -31.64
CA LEU A 657 22.91 -14.79 -30.40
C LEU A 657 23.84 -14.41 -29.23
N GLU A 658 24.98 -15.09 -29.12
CA GLU A 658 25.96 -14.81 -28.06
C GLU A 658 26.62 -13.45 -28.25
N ALA A 659 26.98 -13.08 -29.50
CA ALA A 659 27.48 -11.72 -29.76
C ALA A 659 26.49 -10.61 -29.39
N LEU A 660 25.19 -10.84 -29.62
CA LEU A 660 24.17 -9.89 -29.18
C LEU A 660 24.04 -9.83 -27.64
N ARG A 661 24.15 -10.96 -26.94
CA ARG A 661 24.20 -11.00 -25.47
C ARG A 661 25.40 -10.28 -24.90
N ASP A 662 26.59 -10.49 -25.51
CA ASP A 662 27.81 -9.78 -25.14
C ASP A 662 27.69 -8.29 -25.35
N ARG A 663 27.11 -7.90 -26.47
CA ARG A 663 26.78 -6.48 -26.73
C ARG A 663 25.89 -5.89 -25.64
N VAL A 664 24.81 -6.58 -25.26
CA VAL A 664 23.93 -6.13 -24.17
C VAL A 664 24.69 -6.03 -22.85
N ARG A 665 25.53 -7.02 -22.52
CA ARG A 665 26.38 -6.98 -21.31
C ARG A 665 27.31 -5.75 -21.32
N GLY A 666 27.96 -5.48 -22.44
CA GLY A 666 28.92 -4.38 -22.60
C GLY A 666 28.27 -2.98 -22.59
N THR A 667 27.02 -2.87 -23.05
CA THR A 667 26.30 -1.60 -23.14
C THR A 667 25.41 -1.28 -21.94
N THR A 668 25.37 -2.19 -20.95
CA THR A 668 24.58 -2.02 -19.74
C THR A 668 25.47 -1.58 -18.59
N SER A 669 25.08 -0.50 -17.89
CA SER A 669 25.77 -0.01 -16.70
C SER A 669 25.06 -0.42 -15.40
N ASN A 670 25.71 -0.17 -14.26
CA ASN A 670 25.07 -0.27 -12.95
C ASN A 670 24.64 1.12 -12.49
N THR A 671 23.42 1.24 -12.01
CA THR A 671 22.96 2.37 -11.21
C THR A 671 22.86 1.92 -9.76
N THR A 672 23.55 2.61 -8.87
CA THR A 672 23.52 2.34 -7.42
C THR A 672 22.97 3.56 -6.70
N GLN A 673 22.01 3.32 -5.83
CA GLN A 673 21.45 4.34 -4.95
C GLN A 673 21.57 3.88 -3.49
N GLY A 674 21.99 4.78 -2.64
CA GLY A 674 22.04 4.60 -1.19
C GLY A 674 21.33 5.75 -0.51
N LEU A 675 20.60 5.47 0.57
CA LEU A 675 19.98 6.46 1.40
C LEU A 675 19.94 5.98 2.84
N ILE A 676 20.24 6.89 3.73
CA ILE A 676 19.95 6.79 5.15
C ILE A 676 19.32 8.10 5.60
N GLY A 677 18.25 8.04 6.35
CA GLY A 677 17.58 9.23 6.85
C GLY A 677 16.82 8.95 8.12
N ALA A 678 16.66 9.97 8.93
CA ALA A 678 15.88 9.92 10.16
C ALA A 678 14.94 11.13 10.26
N THR A 679 13.80 10.93 10.88
CA THR A 679 12.86 12.00 11.25
C THR A 679 12.36 11.73 12.65
N THR A 680 12.40 12.75 13.51
CA THR A 680 11.96 12.66 14.91
C THR A 680 11.00 13.79 15.26
N PRO A 681 9.93 13.53 16.02
CA PRO A 681 9.09 14.59 16.56
C PRO A 681 9.83 15.33 17.68
N VAL A 682 9.81 16.66 17.62
CA VAL A 682 10.31 17.53 18.69
C VAL A 682 9.21 17.79 19.72
N ASN A 683 7.99 17.94 19.22
CA ASN A 683 6.77 18.05 20.02
C ASN A 683 5.55 17.68 19.17
N LYS A 684 4.33 17.91 19.66
CA LYS A 684 3.08 17.57 18.97
C LYS A 684 2.89 18.26 17.60
N ASN A 685 3.54 19.38 17.36
CA ASN A 685 3.38 20.17 16.14
C ASN A 685 4.64 20.17 15.26
N TRP A 686 5.83 19.88 15.80
CA TRP A 686 7.09 20.02 15.09
C TRP A 686 7.84 18.70 14.99
N GLN A 687 8.38 18.42 13.81
CA GLN A 687 9.29 17.32 13.53
C GLN A 687 10.53 17.86 12.83
N VAL A 688 11.66 17.22 13.05
CA VAL A 688 12.92 17.49 12.35
C VAL A 688 13.40 16.21 11.68
N GLY A 689 14.03 16.37 10.53
CA GLY A 689 14.56 15.23 9.79
C GLY A 689 15.87 15.59 9.09
N ALA A 690 16.70 14.57 8.88
CA ALA A 690 17.90 14.66 8.09
C ALA A 690 18.09 13.40 7.26
N ASP A 691 18.74 13.53 6.09
CA ASP A 691 19.08 12.40 5.24
C ASP A 691 20.38 12.61 4.46
N VAL A 692 21.01 11.49 4.13
CA VAL A 692 22.17 11.41 3.25
C VAL A 692 21.80 10.48 2.09
N ARG A 693 22.06 10.92 0.86
CA ARG A 693 21.85 10.15 -0.36
C ARG A 693 23.12 10.03 -1.17
N LEU A 694 23.29 8.89 -1.78
CA LEU A 694 24.29 8.61 -2.78
C LEU A 694 23.60 8.08 -4.04
N THR A 695 23.91 8.66 -5.20
CA THR A 695 23.53 8.13 -6.50
C THR A 695 24.77 7.98 -7.35
N ASP A 696 25.01 6.80 -7.90
CA ASP A 696 26.13 6.50 -8.77
C ASP A 696 25.60 5.80 -10.02
N ILE A 697 25.62 6.50 -11.14
CA ILE A 697 25.19 6.00 -12.45
C ILE A 697 26.45 5.70 -13.24
N GLY A 698 26.65 4.45 -13.61
CA GLY A 698 27.79 4.04 -14.42
C GLY A 698 27.76 4.60 -15.84
N THR A 699 28.84 4.45 -16.55
CA THR A 699 28.95 4.86 -17.95
C THR A 699 27.93 4.15 -18.83
N ILE A 700 27.20 4.91 -19.65
CA ILE A 700 26.29 4.41 -20.68
C ILE A 700 26.93 4.73 -22.03
N LEU A 701 27.17 3.71 -22.82
CA LEU A 701 27.81 3.87 -24.13
C LEU A 701 26.88 4.63 -25.12
N PRO A 702 27.45 5.24 -26.18
CA PRO A 702 26.65 5.84 -27.23
C PRO A 702 25.68 4.84 -27.87
N VAL A 703 24.49 5.33 -28.21
CA VAL A 703 23.45 4.57 -28.91
C VAL A 703 23.10 5.29 -30.21
N PRO A 704 23.83 5.02 -31.28
CA PRO A 704 23.71 5.77 -32.54
C PRO A 704 22.33 5.68 -33.19
N SER A 705 21.65 4.55 -33.07
CA SER A 705 20.29 4.32 -33.60
C SER A 705 19.23 5.29 -33.09
N ILE A 706 19.43 5.89 -31.93
CA ILE A 706 18.56 6.91 -31.33
C ILE A 706 19.29 8.23 -31.10
N GLN A 707 20.45 8.41 -31.77
CA GLN A 707 21.30 9.61 -31.66
C GLN A 707 21.71 9.95 -30.21
N PHE A 708 21.83 8.95 -29.36
CA PHE A 708 22.31 9.15 -27.99
C PHE A 708 23.84 9.13 -27.97
N PRO A 709 24.50 10.23 -27.55
CA PRO A 709 25.96 10.35 -27.60
C PRO A 709 26.70 9.54 -26.54
N GLY A 710 25.97 8.82 -25.68
CA GLY A 710 26.52 8.20 -24.50
C GLY A 710 26.60 9.15 -23.30
N GLN A 711 26.87 8.59 -22.14
CA GLN A 711 27.05 9.34 -20.91
C GLN A 711 28.16 8.72 -20.09
N GLY A 712 29.15 9.50 -19.69
CA GLY A 712 30.13 9.07 -18.69
C GLY A 712 29.49 8.85 -17.33
N ARG A 713 30.23 8.21 -16.43
CA ARG A 713 29.78 7.99 -15.05
C ARG A 713 29.35 9.30 -14.40
N ASN A 714 28.26 9.24 -13.61
CA ASN A 714 27.79 10.37 -12.83
C ASN A 714 27.59 9.95 -11.38
N ARG A 715 28.26 10.64 -10.46
CA ARG A 715 28.12 10.41 -9.01
C ARG A 715 27.60 11.66 -8.35
N ASN A 716 26.55 11.52 -7.56
CA ASN A 716 25.98 12.59 -6.76
C ASN A 716 25.82 12.15 -5.31
N THR A 717 26.24 13.01 -4.39
CA THR A 717 26.02 12.85 -2.95
C THR A 717 25.26 14.07 -2.46
N SER A 718 24.19 13.87 -1.70
CA SER A 718 23.43 14.96 -1.09
C SER A 718 23.23 14.72 0.41
N VAL A 719 23.24 15.81 1.16
CA VAL A 719 22.90 15.84 2.59
C VAL A 719 21.75 16.83 2.74
N GLY A 720 20.66 16.39 3.35
CA GLY A 720 19.46 17.18 3.55
C GLY A 720 19.05 17.29 5.00
N GLY A 721 18.47 18.44 5.35
CA GLY A 721 17.80 18.69 6.62
C GLY A 721 16.44 19.30 6.36
N GLN A 722 15.46 19.02 7.22
CA GLN A 722 14.12 19.59 7.10
C GLN A 722 13.47 19.79 8.47
N VAL A 723 12.63 20.80 8.53
CA VAL A 723 11.75 21.10 9.66
C VAL A 723 10.32 21.03 9.16
N ILE A 724 9.47 20.33 9.89
CA ILE A 724 8.09 20.09 9.54
C ILE A 724 7.22 20.62 10.67
N GLY A 725 6.32 21.55 10.35
CA GLY A 725 5.30 22.05 11.26
C GLY A 725 3.93 21.56 10.83
N THR A 726 3.10 21.10 11.74
CA THR A 726 1.74 20.66 11.50
C THR A 726 0.78 21.32 12.46
N ASN A 727 -0.44 21.66 11.99
CA ASN A 727 -1.49 22.28 12.80
C ASN A 727 -1.00 23.55 13.50
N LEU A 728 -0.34 24.44 12.76
CA LEU A 728 0.21 25.68 13.31
C LEU A 728 -0.83 26.79 13.40
N TYR A 729 -1.70 26.93 12.41
CA TYR A 729 -2.75 27.94 12.35
C TYR A 729 -4.14 27.37 11.99
N SER A 730 -4.19 26.13 11.48
CA SER A 730 -5.44 25.38 11.26
C SER A 730 -5.27 23.94 11.74
N ALA A 731 -6.35 23.23 11.93
CA ALA A 731 -6.32 21.82 12.32
C ALA A 731 -5.75 20.89 11.22
N ARG A 732 -5.44 21.42 10.03
CA ARG A 732 -5.02 20.63 8.85
C ARG A 732 -4.04 21.40 7.97
N ASP A 733 -3.09 22.10 8.59
CA ASP A 733 -1.96 22.66 7.85
C ASP A 733 -0.68 21.86 8.05
N THR A 734 0.16 21.88 7.05
CA THR A 734 1.50 21.28 7.08
C THR A 734 2.47 22.20 6.38
N HIS A 735 3.57 22.52 7.05
CA HIS A 735 4.67 23.34 6.56
C HIS A 735 5.93 22.49 6.53
N VAL A 736 6.64 22.49 5.42
CA VAL A 736 7.93 21.80 5.28
C VAL A 736 8.95 22.80 4.78
N ILE A 737 9.94 23.08 5.61
CA ILE A 737 11.12 23.88 5.25
C ILE A 737 12.28 22.91 5.12
N GLY A 738 12.96 22.91 3.98
CA GLY A 738 14.08 22.03 3.69
C GLY A 738 15.30 22.77 3.21
N VAL A 739 16.46 22.27 3.60
CA VAL A 739 17.76 22.65 3.05
C VAL A 739 18.48 21.39 2.62
N SER A 740 19.04 21.37 1.43
CA SER A 740 19.94 20.30 1.02
C SER A 740 21.18 20.84 0.32
N TRP A 741 22.29 20.24 0.61
CA TRP A 741 23.54 20.45 -0.10
C TRP A 741 23.85 19.20 -0.90
N GLN A 742 24.32 19.39 -2.15
CA GLN A 742 24.69 18.30 -3.04
C GLN A 742 26.04 18.54 -3.69
N ARG A 743 26.78 17.47 -3.90
CA ARG A 743 28.02 17.46 -4.64
C ARG A 743 27.96 16.39 -5.71
N GLY A 744 28.14 16.82 -6.96
CA GLY A 744 28.16 15.92 -8.10
C GLY A 744 29.53 15.91 -8.81
N THR A 745 29.85 14.77 -9.41
CA THR A 745 30.99 14.61 -10.31
C THR A 745 30.50 13.88 -11.55
N SER A 746 30.67 14.52 -12.70
CA SER A 746 30.43 13.94 -14.01
C SER A 746 31.78 13.56 -14.63
N TYR A 747 31.81 12.41 -15.28
CA TYR A 747 32.99 11.89 -15.98
C TYR A 747 32.75 11.88 -17.50
N THR A 748 33.82 11.93 -18.27
CA THR A 748 33.77 11.68 -19.72
C THR A 748 33.52 10.20 -19.99
N LEU A 749 33.26 9.83 -21.22
CA LEU A 749 33.19 8.43 -21.65
C LEU A 749 34.52 7.68 -21.46
N ALA A 750 35.64 8.40 -21.54
CA ALA A 750 36.98 7.88 -21.30
C ALA A 750 37.29 7.67 -19.80
N GLY A 751 36.43 8.18 -18.91
CA GLY A 751 36.59 8.03 -17.45
C GLY A 751 37.27 9.22 -16.75
N ASP A 752 37.71 10.25 -17.51
CA ASP A 752 38.28 11.45 -16.92
C ASP A 752 37.19 12.31 -16.28
N THR A 753 37.56 13.12 -15.30
CA THR A 753 36.60 14.08 -14.70
C THR A 753 36.25 15.16 -15.71
N ALA A 754 34.98 15.20 -16.15
CA ALA A 754 34.49 16.23 -17.04
C ALA A 754 34.22 17.52 -16.24
N PHE A 755 33.45 17.44 -15.16
CA PHE A 755 33.23 18.57 -14.25
C PHE A 755 32.75 18.12 -12.88
N ARG A 756 32.90 18.98 -11.89
CA ARG A 756 32.35 18.84 -10.55
C ARG A 756 31.42 20.00 -10.27
N TYR A 757 30.38 19.76 -9.50
CA TYR A 757 29.48 20.83 -9.06
C TYR A 757 29.12 20.67 -7.58
N ASN A 758 28.86 21.80 -6.95
CA ASN A 758 28.24 21.89 -5.63
C ASN A 758 26.95 22.68 -5.77
N GLY A 759 25.89 22.17 -5.17
CA GLY A 759 24.59 22.81 -5.22
C GLY A 759 23.96 22.91 -3.84
N THR A 760 23.19 23.96 -3.61
CA THR A 760 22.38 24.15 -2.41
C THR A 760 20.95 24.41 -2.83
N LEU A 761 20.01 23.68 -2.25
CA LEU A 761 18.57 23.87 -2.45
C LEU A 761 17.94 24.28 -1.12
N LEU A 762 17.24 25.40 -1.15
CA LEU A 762 16.30 25.79 -0.11
C LEU A 762 14.88 25.56 -0.62
N SER A 763 14.01 25.00 0.18
CA SER A 763 12.63 24.72 -0.22
C SER A 763 11.65 25.02 0.91
N TYR A 764 10.52 25.58 0.53
CA TYR A 764 9.35 25.69 1.38
C TYR A 764 8.14 25.11 0.65
N ASN A 765 7.41 24.25 1.32
CA ASN A 765 6.14 23.70 0.84
C ASN A 765 5.12 23.79 1.97
N ASN A 766 3.93 24.24 1.63
CA ASN A 766 2.79 24.24 2.53
C ASN A 766 1.63 23.46 1.92
N SER A 767 0.79 22.88 2.76
CA SER A 767 -0.49 22.29 2.39
C SER A 767 -1.47 22.66 3.48
N SER A 768 -2.47 23.48 3.16
CA SER A 768 -3.40 24.06 4.12
C SER A 768 -4.83 23.89 3.67
N GLN A 769 -5.61 23.16 4.46
CA GLN A 769 -7.05 23.08 4.32
C GLN A 769 -7.64 24.36 4.92
N VAL A 770 -7.86 25.39 4.10
CA VAL A 770 -8.36 26.70 4.52
C VAL A 770 -9.83 26.63 4.90
N THR A 771 -10.61 25.88 4.14
CA THR A 771 -12.00 25.52 4.45
C THR A 771 -12.23 24.06 4.12
N GLU A 772 -13.38 23.50 4.45
CA GLU A 772 -13.70 22.11 4.07
C GLU A 772 -13.65 21.88 2.55
N MET A 773 -13.87 22.95 1.76
CA MET A 773 -13.89 22.89 0.31
C MET A 773 -12.59 23.34 -0.34
N LEU A 774 -11.74 24.11 0.34
CA LEU A 774 -10.59 24.79 -0.24
C LEU A 774 -9.27 24.31 0.36
N LEU A 775 -8.43 23.70 -0.44
CA LEU A 775 -7.04 23.34 -0.15
C LEU A 775 -6.10 24.26 -0.94
N LEU A 776 -5.16 24.90 -0.26
CA LEU A 776 -4.10 25.71 -0.84
C LEU A 776 -2.74 25.10 -0.59
N GLU A 777 -1.90 25.07 -1.60
CA GLU A 777 -0.56 24.47 -1.54
C GLU A 777 0.49 25.38 -2.21
N PRO A 778 0.89 26.47 -1.55
CA PRO A 778 2.01 27.29 -2.02
C PRO A 778 3.34 26.57 -1.83
N SER A 779 4.27 26.80 -2.76
CA SER A 779 5.63 26.28 -2.72
C SER A 779 6.63 27.31 -3.25
N LEU A 780 7.84 27.28 -2.71
CA LEU A 780 8.95 28.12 -3.18
C LEU A 780 10.24 27.34 -3.05
N LYS A 781 11.05 27.37 -4.13
CA LYS A 781 12.38 26.74 -4.14
C LYS A 781 13.41 27.73 -4.66
N TYR A 782 14.55 27.69 -4.01
CA TYR A 782 15.74 28.42 -4.47
C TYR A 782 16.91 27.46 -4.58
N TYR A 783 17.48 27.37 -5.77
CA TYR A 783 18.63 26.52 -6.06
C TYR A 783 19.82 27.39 -6.47
N LEU A 784 20.97 27.09 -5.92
CA LEU A 784 22.24 27.70 -6.26
C LEU A 784 23.26 26.60 -6.55
N GLN A 785 23.92 26.66 -7.70
CA GLN A 785 24.98 25.73 -8.09
C GLN A 785 26.23 26.50 -8.54
N THR A 786 27.37 25.96 -8.19
CA THR A 786 28.67 26.34 -8.74
C THR A 786 29.37 25.10 -9.26
N ASP A 787 30.10 25.21 -10.37
CA ASP A 787 30.84 24.10 -10.93
C ASP A 787 32.35 24.37 -11.07
N SER A 788 33.10 23.35 -11.44
CA SER A 788 34.57 23.38 -11.56
C SER A 788 35.07 24.16 -12.78
N VAL A 789 34.21 24.50 -13.71
CA VAL A 789 34.53 25.32 -14.89
C VAL A 789 34.21 26.81 -14.67
N GLY A 790 33.80 27.17 -13.44
CA GLY A 790 33.51 28.53 -13.01
C GLY A 790 32.10 29.02 -13.35
N ALA A 791 31.20 28.14 -13.78
CA ALA A 791 29.80 28.53 -13.98
C ALA A 791 29.03 28.56 -12.68
N ARG A 792 28.17 29.55 -12.53
CA ARG A 792 27.26 29.73 -11.39
C ARG A 792 25.83 29.82 -11.89
N THR A 793 24.97 28.91 -11.39
CA THR A 793 23.55 28.88 -11.74
C THR A 793 22.71 29.16 -10.49
N SER A 794 21.76 30.08 -10.61
CA SER A 794 20.73 30.33 -9.61
C SER A 794 19.35 30.10 -10.21
N ARG A 795 18.44 29.54 -9.44
CA ARG A 795 17.09 29.23 -9.92
C ARG A 795 16.05 29.47 -8.81
N TRP A 796 15.00 30.19 -9.16
CA TRP A 796 13.82 30.41 -8.35
C TRP A 796 12.64 29.66 -8.94
N SER A 797 11.88 28.96 -8.13
CA SER A 797 10.72 28.19 -8.59
C SER A 797 9.56 28.38 -7.61
N PRO A 798 8.74 29.44 -7.75
CA PRO A 798 7.49 29.61 -7.04
C PRO A 798 6.39 28.72 -7.65
N GLY A 799 5.46 28.28 -6.82
CA GLY A 799 4.28 27.51 -7.24
C GLY A 799 3.11 27.71 -6.31
N LEU A 800 1.90 27.61 -6.84
CA LEU A 800 0.66 27.60 -6.10
C LEU A 800 -0.29 26.59 -6.74
N ARG A 801 -0.73 25.61 -5.95
CA ARG A 801 -1.82 24.72 -6.32
C ARG A 801 -3.05 25.03 -5.47
N VAL A 802 -4.20 24.98 -6.11
CA VAL A 802 -5.51 25.24 -5.51
C VAL A 802 -6.41 24.05 -5.86
N THR A 803 -7.01 23.43 -4.86
CA THR A 803 -8.05 22.43 -5.05
C THR A 803 -9.33 22.92 -4.40
N TYR A 804 -10.39 23.05 -5.19
CA TYR A 804 -11.71 23.45 -4.74
C TYR A 804 -12.71 22.31 -4.93
N ARG A 805 -13.30 21.83 -3.86
CA ARG A 805 -14.36 20.81 -3.86
C ARG A 805 -15.71 21.49 -4.00
N ALA A 806 -16.16 21.68 -5.23
CA ALA A 806 -17.44 22.30 -5.52
C ALA A 806 -18.62 21.43 -5.02
N LEU A 807 -18.48 20.12 -5.08
CA LEU A 807 -19.44 19.12 -4.55
C LEU A 807 -18.66 17.99 -3.91
N LYS A 808 -19.34 17.08 -3.20
CA LYS A 808 -18.69 15.85 -2.67
C LYS A 808 -18.04 14.99 -3.77
N GLN A 809 -18.61 15.05 -4.98
CA GLN A 809 -18.17 14.29 -6.15
C GLN A 809 -17.40 15.13 -7.17
N LEU A 810 -17.41 16.45 -7.08
CA LEU A 810 -16.78 17.34 -8.07
C LEU A 810 -15.69 18.17 -7.42
N SER A 811 -14.46 18.00 -7.88
CA SER A 811 -13.30 18.83 -7.55
C SER A 811 -12.78 19.58 -8.78
N ILE A 812 -12.37 20.83 -8.56
CA ILE A 812 -11.69 21.67 -9.53
C ILE A 812 -10.28 21.89 -9.01
N GLU A 813 -9.29 21.65 -9.86
CA GLU A 813 -7.88 21.80 -9.52
C GLU A 813 -7.22 22.78 -10.48
N SER A 814 -6.34 23.60 -9.94
CA SER A 814 -5.51 24.52 -10.71
C SER A 814 -4.14 24.62 -10.09
N GLU A 815 -3.12 24.70 -10.92
CA GLU A 815 -1.75 24.98 -10.51
C GLU A 815 -1.14 26.03 -11.41
N LEU A 816 -0.38 26.91 -10.81
CA LEU A 816 0.48 27.87 -11.49
C LEU A 816 1.87 27.73 -10.90
N SER A 817 2.86 27.46 -11.73
CA SER A 817 4.27 27.40 -11.31
C SER A 817 5.17 28.12 -12.30
N GLY A 818 6.14 28.85 -11.74
CA GLY A 818 7.15 29.58 -12.47
C GLY A 818 8.54 29.02 -12.21
N GLU A 819 9.43 29.20 -13.15
CA GLU A 819 10.87 28.98 -12.99
C GLU A 819 11.62 30.15 -13.61
N TYR A 820 12.48 30.78 -12.83
CA TYR A 820 13.45 31.75 -13.32
C TYR A 820 14.85 31.24 -13.02
N SER A 821 15.66 31.05 -14.04
CA SER A 821 17.03 30.55 -13.95
C SER A 821 18.00 31.56 -14.58
N LYS A 822 19.13 31.79 -13.88
CA LYS A 822 20.26 32.56 -14.42
C LYS A 822 21.52 31.71 -14.24
N SER A 823 22.20 31.48 -15.35
CA SER A 823 23.52 30.85 -15.40
C SER A 823 24.54 31.85 -15.95
N SER A 824 25.69 31.93 -15.31
CA SER A 824 26.80 32.75 -15.74
C SER A 824 28.12 31.99 -15.57
N GLY A 825 29.00 32.10 -16.55
CA GLY A 825 30.30 31.43 -16.54
C GLY A 825 31.24 31.99 -17.59
N PRO A 826 32.40 31.34 -17.77
CA PRO A 826 33.44 31.80 -18.70
C PRO A 826 32.93 31.96 -20.15
N ASN A 827 31.92 31.21 -20.56
CA ASN A 827 31.39 31.18 -21.92
C ASN A 827 30.20 32.13 -22.14
N GLY A 828 29.82 32.95 -21.13
CA GLY A 828 28.71 33.87 -21.22
C GLY A 828 27.65 33.71 -20.16
N THR A 829 26.48 34.31 -20.44
CA THR A 829 25.32 34.26 -19.53
C THR A 829 24.08 33.72 -20.26
N GLU A 830 23.30 32.93 -19.52
CA GLU A 830 21.98 32.48 -19.97
C GLU A 830 20.95 32.81 -18.89
N THR A 831 19.82 33.34 -19.28
CA THR A 831 18.66 33.50 -18.43
C THR A 831 17.48 32.80 -19.08
N SER A 832 16.75 32.03 -18.29
CA SER A 832 15.52 31.39 -18.74
C SER A 832 14.39 31.66 -17.78
N SER A 833 13.22 31.90 -18.31
CA SER A 833 11.98 31.93 -17.55
C SER A 833 10.97 30.96 -18.15
N ARG A 834 10.34 30.18 -17.29
CA ARG A 834 9.33 29.22 -17.70
C ARG A 834 8.09 29.42 -16.86
N LEU A 835 6.95 29.28 -17.50
CA LEU A 835 5.65 29.29 -16.87
C LEU A 835 4.97 27.95 -17.18
N PHE A 836 4.47 27.32 -16.18
CA PHE A 836 3.65 26.11 -16.29
C PHE A 836 2.36 26.32 -15.53
N TYR A 837 1.25 25.89 -16.10
CA TYR A 837 -0.04 25.92 -15.45
C TYR A 837 -0.90 24.74 -15.88
N TYR A 838 -1.79 24.31 -15.01
CA TYR A 838 -2.90 23.48 -15.41
C TYR A 838 -4.19 23.90 -14.71
N VAL A 839 -5.30 23.58 -15.34
CA VAL A 839 -6.64 23.72 -14.77
C VAL A 839 -7.50 22.56 -15.26
N GLY A 840 -8.31 22.05 -14.40
CA GLY A 840 -9.23 20.97 -14.77
C GLY A 840 -10.21 20.62 -13.69
N GLY A 841 -11.07 19.67 -14.03
CA GLY A 841 -12.09 19.15 -13.15
C GLY A 841 -12.08 17.64 -13.11
N ARG A 842 -12.55 17.11 -11.99
CA ARG A 842 -12.71 15.69 -11.74
C ARG A 842 -14.05 15.42 -11.11
N TYR A 843 -14.78 14.48 -11.69
CA TYR A 843 -16.02 13.95 -11.17
C TYR A 843 -15.83 12.52 -10.67
N ASP A 844 -16.18 12.25 -9.42
CA ASP A 844 -16.10 10.94 -8.76
C ASP A 844 -17.50 10.36 -8.58
N PHE A 845 -17.70 9.08 -8.83
CA PHE A 845 -18.99 8.37 -8.69
C PHE A 845 -18.82 7.02 -7.98
#